data_c59e11d6abf8673e3c3c27ba6d9930c9
#
_entry.id   c59e11d6abf8673e3c3c27ba6d9930c9
#
_cell.length_a   1.000
_cell.length_b   1.000
_cell.length_c   1.000
_cell.angle_alpha   90.00
_cell.angle_beta   90.00
_cell.angle_gamma   90.00
#
_symmetry.space_group_name_H-M   'P 1'
#
loop_
_entity.id
_entity.type
_entity.pdbx_description
1 polymer ?
#
loop_
_entity_poly.entity_id
_entity_poly.type
_entity_poly.pdbx_seq_one_letter_code
_entity_poly.pdbx_strand_id
1 'polypeptide(L)'
;MSTPLVRTGDLGRIAATYVTSALALAFAAAVLPGFRFSSFSQLLAAAAATLLVGALVRPLLVAASAAVGWLAVLLLAVLGQAVVLTLALLLIPGVEANSFWVVLAAAWIAAAASTIVAWLCTSGTSEAFTAALVRRTRKHRQPVDDPEVPGVVFVQLDGVPFPVMQWQLLAATLPTVGRWIRDGGYRLVEWTPILPPTTPASQLGILHGRIDGVPAFRWYDRALGRVLVANRAADAAEIERRATDGRGLLADGGVSISNLFSGDAERSLLTMSKLELKRGSADTRRRVAWYLARPDGFAGSFFGALAEIARERFEARRQRRRDVRPRGYRGWLFAGMRAVTNVLLRDLNTALVAEEMIRGTRVVYVDYVDYDEVAHHAGGSRPESLAALDRLDHVLACLEEVAASAPRPYRLVILSDHGQSQGAIFADRYGIDLAGLCSQLTAAEVEAVEQSVEGWGRLNGLLADLAGVDTTTGRAAHGAAQRVQHRSAPPTVTAASDLVVLGSGNLGLVYAAEETRLTMEDITARWPALIPGLVNHDGISFVAVMSTEHGPLVVGPAGIHRLSDAKVTGDDPLAPFGLLASADLFRAVSMPEAPDLYVNSAVDKDSGEVAAFEGLVGSHGGLGGWQARGLLLAPPDLSLPDHPIRGADHLHHVLVAYLEQLGHRSGISRNAAEV
;
A
#
# COMPACT_ATOMS: atom_id res chain seq x y z
N MET A 1 41.36 13.28 11.61
CA MET A 1 41.02 13.53 13.03
C MET A 1 39.94 12.49 13.40
N SER A 2 40.25 11.59 14.32
CA SER A 2 39.32 10.55 14.80
C SER A 2 38.15 11.22 15.52
N THR A 3 36.94 11.12 14.96
CA THR A 3 35.73 11.56 15.64
C THR A 3 35.55 10.71 16.91
N PRO A 4 35.23 11.33 18.06
CA PRO A 4 35.05 10.60 19.30
C PRO A 4 33.92 9.56 19.16
N LEU A 5 34.20 8.33 19.61
CA LEU A 5 33.29 7.17 19.57
C LEU A 5 31.95 7.39 20.30
N VAL A 6 31.89 8.36 21.22
CA VAL A 6 30.71 8.72 22.02
C VAL A 6 30.59 10.25 22.10
N ARG A 7 29.45 10.80 21.68
CA ARG A 7 29.14 12.23 21.83
C ARG A 7 28.32 12.46 23.10
N THR A 8 28.33 13.68 23.65
CA THR A 8 27.57 14.06 24.85
C THR A 8 26.04 13.77 24.70
N GLY A 9 25.48 13.91 23.50
CA GLY A 9 24.10 13.53 23.22
C GLY A 9 23.83 12.01 23.30
N ASP A 10 24.83 11.16 23.07
CA ASP A 10 24.68 9.72 23.20
C ASP A 10 24.63 9.28 24.67
N LEU A 11 25.36 9.98 25.55
CA LEU A 11 25.30 9.74 26.99
C LEU A 11 23.93 10.07 27.59
N GLY A 12 23.31 11.18 27.17
CA GLY A 12 21.96 11.55 27.57
C GLY A 12 20.92 10.50 27.15
N ARG A 13 21.05 9.97 25.93
CA ARG A 13 20.15 8.92 25.41
C ARG A 13 20.35 7.58 26.12
N ILE A 14 21.60 7.18 26.40
CA ILE A 14 21.89 5.97 27.17
C ILE A 14 21.28 6.10 28.57
N ALA A 15 21.44 7.24 29.22
CA ALA A 15 20.83 7.50 30.52
C ALA A 15 19.29 7.46 30.46
N ALA A 16 18.66 8.08 29.46
CA ALA A 16 17.23 8.03 29.28
C ALA A 16 16.72 6.58 29.03
N THR A 17 17.42 5.83 28.16
CA THR A 17 17.08 4.42 27.90
C THR A 17 17.22 3.57 29.16
N TYR A 18 18.26 3.80 29.95
CA TYR A 18 18.48 3.11 31.22
C TYR A 18 17.37 3.39 32.23
N VAL A 19 17.01 4.68 32.42
CA VAL A 19 15.92 5.09 33.31
C VAL A 19 14.60 4.48 32.87
N THR A 20 14.28 4.56 31.56
CA THR A 20 13.06 3.98 31.00
C THR A 20 13.01 2.46 31.19
N SER A 21 14.13 1.75 31.00
CA SER A 21 14.22 0.31 31.25
C SER A 21 14.01 -0.03 32.71
N ALA A 22 14.60 0.74 33.64
CA ALA A 22 14.42 0.55 35.06
C ALA A 22 12.96 0.77 35.50
N LEU A 23 12.32 1.85 35.03
CA LEU A 23 10.90 2.12 35.29
C LEU A 23 9.99 1.03 34.70
N ALA A 24 10.28 0.56 33.51
CA ALA A 24 9.51 -0.50 32.86
C ALA A 24 9.63 -1.84 33.59
N LEU A 25 10.83 -2.21 34.07
CA LEU A 25 11.04 -3.39 34.89
C LEU A 25 10.40 -3.26 36.27
N ALA A 26 10.45 -2.07 36.89
CA ALA A 26 9.75 -1.79 38.15
C ALA A 26 8.24 -1.96 37.99
N PHE A 27 7.67 -1.44 36.92
CA PHE A 27 6.25 -1.60 36.62
C PHE A 27 5.88 -3.08 36.38
N ALA A 28 6.69 -3.82 35.62
CA ALA A 28 6.49 -5.26 35.42
C ALA A 28 6.51 -6.02 36.75
N ALA A 29 7.44 -5.71 37.64
CA ALA A 29 7.53 -6.31 38.97
C ALA A 29 6.35 -5.94 39.89
N ALA A 30 5.80 -4.74 39.74
CA ALA A 30 4.63 -4.31 40.51
C ALA A 30 3.32 -5.00 40.06
N VAL A 31 3.22 -5.33 38.76
CA VAL A 31 1.99 -5.89 38.17
C VAL A 31 2.00 -7.41 38.13
N LEU A 32 3.18 -8.04 37.97
CA LEU A 32 3.29 -9.48 37.67
C LEU A 32 3.63 -10.31 38.93
N PRO A 33 2.72 -11.17 39.40
CA PRO A 33 3.02 -12.09 40.49
C PRO A 33 4.16 -13.06 40.11
N GLY A 34 5.13 -13.24 41.00
CA GLY A 34 6.28 -14.12 40.77
C GLY A 34 7.45 -13.50 40.00
N PHE A 35 7.41 -12.16 39.78
CA PHE A 35 8.55 -11.38 39.30
C PHE A 35 8.85 -10.27 40.32
N ARG A 36 9.97 -10.42 41.08
CA ARG A 36 10.31 -9.50 42.17
C ARG A 36 11.78 -9.21 42.27
N PHE A 37 12.09 -7.98 42.66
CA PHE A 37 13.43 -7.52 43.02
C PHE A 37 13.49 -7.34 44.55
N SER A 38 14.49 -7.88 45.19
CA SER A 38 14.66 -7.77 46.64
C SER A 38 15.14 -6.38 47.06
N SER A 39 15.76 -5.61 46.16
CA SER A 39 16.23 -4.25 46.42
C SER A 39 16.19 -3.35 45.18
N PHE A 40 16.16 -2.04 45.39
CA PHE A 40 16.23 -1.06 44.33
C PHE A 40 17.55 -1.14 43.54
N SER A 41 18.65 -1.46 44.18
CA SER A 41 19.95 -1.65 43.51
C SER A 41 19.93 -2.85 42.53
N GLN A 42 19.21 -3.94 42.88
CA GLN A 42 19.04 -5.07 41.95
C GLN A 42 18.20 -4.70 40.71
N LEU A 43 17.15 -3.90 40.87
CA LEU A 43 16.37 -3.37 39.76
C LEU A 43 17.26 -2.54 38.80
N LEU A 44 18.08 -1.64 39.35
CA LEU A 44 19.02 -0.85 38.55
C LEU A 44 20.08 -1.72 37.89
N ALA A 45 20.62 -2.71 38.58
CA ALA A 45 21.56 -3.66 37.99
C ALA A 45 20.92 -4.51 36.89
N ALA A 46 19.65 -4.96 37.07
CA ALA A 46 18.89 -5.67 36.05
C ALA A 46 18.66 -4.84 34.79
N ALA A 47 18.33 -3.55 34.95
CA ALA A 47 18.17 -2.65 33.82
C ALA A 47 19.51 -2.48 33.06
N ALA A 48 20.63 -2.28 33.75
CA ALA A 48 21.96 -2.19 33.15
C ALA A 48 22.37 -3.49 32.45
N ALA A 49 22.18 -4.63 33.10
CA ALA A 49 22.46 -5.93 32.52
C ALA A 49 21.62 -6.22 31.28
N THR A 50 20.33 -5.89 31.30
CA THR A 50 19.45 -6.06 30.15
C THR A 50 19.93 -5.24 28.94
N LEU A 51 20.39 -4.02 29.15
CA LEU A 51 20.96 -3.19 28.07
C LEU A 51 22.26 -3.78 27.53
N LEU A 52 23.18 -4.21 28.41
CA LEU A 52 24.47 -4.79 28.04
C LEU A 52 24.30 -6.14 27.33
N VAL A 53 23.55 -7.06 27.91
CA VAL A 53 23.24 -8.37 27.32
C VAL A 53 22.52 -8.19 26.00
N GLY A 54 21.55 -7.28 25.95
CA GLY A 54 20.83 -6.95 24.72
C GLY A 54 21.75 -6.46 23.61
N ALA A 55 22.74 -5.62 23.93
CA ALA A 55 23.71 -5.12 22.95
C ALA A 55 24.61 -6.24 22.40
N LEU A 56 24.97 -7.23 23.20
CA LEU A 56 25.85 -8.33 22.83
C LEU A 56 25.11 -9.51 22.17
N VAL A 57 23.95 -9.87 22.70
CA VAL A 57 23.25 -11.12 22.32
C VAL A 57 22.32 -10.91 21.13
N ARG A 58 21.65 -9.76 21.01
CA ARG A 58 20.71 -9.51 19.89
C ARG A 58 21.33 -9.70 18.50
N PRO A 59 22.54 -9.19 18.19
CA PRO A 59 23.14 -9.44 16.87
C PRO A 59 23.33 -10.92 16.57
N LEU A 60 23.68 -11.73 17.59
CA LEU A 60 23.83 -13.17 17.45
C LEU A 60 22.49 -13.86 17.23
N LEU A 61 21.45 -13.47 17.98
CA LEU A 61 20.09 -13.99 17.80
C LEU A 61 19.53 -13.67 16.40
N VAL A 62 19.77 -12.46 15.91
CA VAL A 62 19.38 -12.05 14.56
C VAL A 62 20.10 -12.88 13.50
N ALA A 63 21.41 -13.06 13.63
CA ALA A 63 22.19 -13.86 12.68
C ALA A 63 21.77 -15.33 12.69
N ALA A 64 21.60 -15.92 13.88
CA ALA A 64 21.16 -17.31 14.04
C ALA A 64 19.74 -17.51 13.50
N SER A 65 18.79 -16.66 13.86
CA SER A 65 17.41 -16.78 13.39
C SER A 65 17.29 -16.63 11.87
N ALA A 66 18.04 -15.70 11.26
CA ALA A 66 18.07 -15.51 9.82
C ALA A 66 18.69 -16.72 9.07
N ALA A 67 19.66 -17.43 9.70
CA ALA A 67 20.24 -18.63 9.15
C ALA A 67 19.30 -19.84 9.22
N VAL A 68 18.56 -19.98 10.34
CA VAL A 68 17.63 -21.10 10.58
C VAL A 68 16.38 -20.99 9.72
N GLY A 69 15.82 -19.79 9.56
CA GLY A 69 14.64 -19.56 8.73
C GLY A 69 13.58 -18.67 9.38
N TRP A 70 12.49 -18.46 8.64
CA TRP A 70 11.42 -17.52 9.03
C TRP A 70 10.74 -17.83 10.37
N LEU A 71 10.59 -19.12 10.72
CA LEU A 71 10.07 -19.47 12.05
C LEU A 71 10.95 -18.93 13.17
N ALA A 72 12.26 -19.12 13.05
CA ALA A 72 13.19 -18.63 14.04
C ALA A 72 13.15 -17.09 14.12
N VAL A 73 12.93 -16.41 12.98
CA VAL A 73 12.74 -14.96 12.93
C VAL A 73 11.45 -14.54 13.65
N LEU A 74 10.34 -15.23 13.45
CA LEU A 74 9.08 -14.97 14.16
C LEU A 74 9.18 -15.28 15.65
N LEU A 75 9.81 -16.40 16.00
CA LEU A 75 10.06 -16.73 17.42
C LEU A 75 10.97 -15.69 18.07
N LEU A 76 11.95 -15.15 17.34
CA LEU A 76 12.78 -14.06 17.83
C LEU A 76 11.96 -12.80 18.14
N ALA A 77 10.97 -12.48 17.32
CA ALA A 77 10.08 -11.33 17.56
C ALA A 77 9.31 -11.48 18.89
N VAL A 78 8.85 -12.70 19.21
CA VAL A 78 8.03 -12.97 20.40
C VAL A 78 8.91 -13.25 21.62
N LEU A 79 9.95 -14.06 21.48
CA LEU A 79 10.75 -14.58 22.60
C LEU A 79 12.07 -13.84 22.82
N GLY A 80 12.57 -13.11 21.82
CA GLY A 80 13.90 -12.51 21.85
C GLY A 80 14.12 -11.56 23.04
N GLN A 81 13.11 -10.79 23.42
CA GLN A 81 13.19 -9.92 24.60
C GLN A 81 13.24 -10.74 25.91
N ALA A 82 12.47 -11.83 25.98
CA ALA A 82 12.49 -12.72 27.14
C ALA A 82 13.83 -13.44 27.27
N VAL A 83 14.43 -13.87 26.15
CA VAL A 83 15.78 -14.48 26.15
C VAL A 83 16.81 -13.48 26.66
N VAL A 84 16.81 -12.24 26.16
CA VAL A 84 17.73 -11.20 26.63
C VAL A 84 17.52 -10.92 28.13
N LEU A 85 16.26 -10.79 28.56
CA LEU A 85 15.96 -10.55 29.97
C LEU A 85 16.36 -11.73 30.84
N THR A 86 16.07 -12.97 30.43
CA THR A 86 16.50 -14.17 31.16
C THR A 86 18.02 -14.22 31.36
N LEU A 87 18.78 -13.98 30.26
CA LEU A 87 20.25 -13.97 30.34
C LEU A 87 20.77 -12.84 31.23
N ALA A 88 20.11 -11.67 31.20
CA ALA A 88 20.47 -10.56 32.07
C ALA A 88 20.20 -10.86 33.54
N LEU A 89 19.08 -11.51 33.86
CA LEU A 89 18.72 -11.89 35.23
C LEU A 89 19.62 -13.00 35.82
N LEU A 90 20.16 -13.89 34.97
CA LEU A 90 21.15 -14.88 35.40
C LEU A 90 22.45 -14.26 35.96
N LEU A 91 22.74 -13.02 35.57
CA LEU A 91 23.91 -12.25 36.03
C LEU A 91 23.68 -11.59 37.40
N ILE A 92 22.44 -11.57 37.91
CA ILE A 92 22.07 -10.81 39.10
C ILE A 92 21.45 -11.77 40.14
N PRO A 93 22.18 -12.09 41.19
CA PRO A 93 21.65 -12.96 42.23
C PRO A 93 20.51 -12.28 43.02
N GLY A 94 19.53 -13.09 43.44
CA GLY A 94 18.44 -12.65 44.30
C GLY A 94 17.23 -12.01 43.57
N VAL A 95 17.17 -12.10 42.24
CA VAL A 95 15.93 -11.77 41.49
C VAL A 95 15.05 -13.02 41.45
N GLU A 96 13.83 -12.90 41.91
CA GLU A 96 12.84 -13.98 41.87
C GLU A 96 12.05 -13.93 40.57
N ALA A 97 12.18 -14.99 39.75
CA ALA A 97 11.37 -15.20 38.56
C ALA A 97 10.94 -16.69 38.55
N ASN A 98 9.67 -16.94 38.83
CA ASN A 98 9.16 -18.30 39.10
C ASN A 98 9.16 -19.23 37.88
N SER A 99 9.21 -18.69 36.66
CA SER A 99 9.26 -19.46 35.41
C SER A 99 9.66 -18.59 34.21
N PHE A 100 10.09 -19.26 33.11
CA PHE A 100 10.30 -18.56 31.83
C PHE A 100 9.08 -17.78 31.34
N TRP A 101 7.87 -18.30 31.57
CA TRP A 101 6.63 -17.59 31.16
C TRP A 101 6.41 -16.29 31.93
N VAL A 102 6.82 -16.25 33.20
CA VAL A 102 6.82 -15.01 33.99
C VAL A 102 7.83 -14.01 33.45
N VAL A 103 9.04 -14.47 33.06
CA VAL A 103 10.03 -13.59 32.41
C VAL A 103 9.53 -13.09 31.03
N LEU A 104 8.88 -13.94 30.26
CA LEU A 104 8.27 -13.58 29.00
C LEU A 104 7.20 -12.48 29.20
N ALA A 105 6.30 -12.69 30.15
CA ALA A 105 5.28 -11.69 30.49
C ALA A 105 5.91 -10.38 30.99
N ALA A 106 6.93 -10.45 31.85
CA ALA A 106 7.67 -9.27 32.32
C ALA A 106 8.35 -8.50 31.17
N ALA A 107 8.96 -9.23 30.23
CA ALA A 107 9.58 -8.61 29.05
C ALA A 107 8.56 -7.87 28.18
N TRP A 108 7.38 -8.43 27.95
CA TRP A 108 6.30 -7.78 27.19
C TRP A 108 5.66 -6.62 27.95
N ILE A 109 5.43 -6.75 29.26
CA ILE A 109 4.94 -5.65 30.10
C ILE A 109 5.95 -4.50 30.11
N ALA A 110 7.23 -4.80 30.25
CA ALA A 110 8.28 -3.80 30.20
C ALA A 110 8.37 -3.12 28.82
N ALA A 111 8.22 -3.88 27.74
CA ALA A 111 8.16 -3.31 26.38
C ALA A 111 6.94 -2.40 26.19
N ALA A 112 5.76 -2.80 26.69
CA ALA A 112 4.55 -1.97 26.67
C ALA A 112 4.74 -0.67 27.46
N ALA A 113 5.24 -0.77 28.69
CA ALA A 113 5.50 0.40 29.53
C ALA A 113 6.53 1.34 28.89
N SER A 114 7.61 0.80 28.33
CA SER A 114 8.62 1.60 27.60
C SER A 114 8.01 2.32 26.39
N THR A 115 7.11 1.67 25.65
CA THR A 115 6.41 2.27 24.51
C THR A 115 5.50 3.40 24.97
N ILE A 116 4.74 3.23 26.06
CA ILE A 116 3.88 4.26 26.63
C ILE A 116 4.71 5.46 27.13
N VAL A 117 5.81 5.20 27.83
CA VAL A 117 6.71 6.27 28.32
C VAL A 117 7.33 7.02 27.13
N ALA A 118 7.81 6.31 26.11
CA ALA A 118 8.31 6.93 24.89
C ALA A 118 7.23 7.81 24.22
N TRP A 119 6.01 7.30 24.10
CA TRP A 119 4.87 8.05 23.56
C TRP A 119 4.55 9.32 24.36
N LEU A 120 4.61 9.26 25.67
CA LEU A 120 4.36 10.42 26.55
C LEU A 120 5.50 11.44 26.50
N CYS A 121 6.76 11.00 26.38
CA CYS A 121 7.94 11.87 26.44
C CYS A 121 8.37 12.46 25.10
N THR A 122 8.01 11.82 23.98
CA THR A 122 8.52 12.17 22.63
C THR A 122 7.41 12.57 21.65
N SER A 123 6.19 12.86 22.14
CA SER A 123 5.00 13.12 21.30
C SER A 123 4.70 12.03 20.23
N GLY A 124 5.36 10.88 20.30
CA GLY A 124 5.07 9.74 19.43
C GLY A 124 6.19 8.69 19.37
N THR A 125 5.82 7.43 19.17
CA THR A 125 6.75 6.29 19.00
C THR A 125 7.66 6.42 17.78
N SER A 126 7.36 7.31 16.83
CA SER A 126 8.10 7.53 15.59
C SER A 126 9.52 8.08 15.81
N GLU A 127 9.75 8.97 16.78
CA GLU A 127 11.08 9.56 17.02
C GLU A 127 12.12 8.53 17.49
N ALA A 128 11.74 7.60 18.37
CA ALA A 128 12.65 6.54 18.81
C ALA A 128 13.01 5.60 17.66
N PHE A 129 12.06 5.28 16.80
CA PHE A 129 12.25 4.47 15.61
C PHE A 129 13.16 5.18 14.60
N THR A 130 12.89 6.45 14.29
CA THR A 130 13.72 7.30 13.42
C THR A 130 15.16 7.37 13.94
N ALA A 131 15.35 7.71 15.22
CA ALA A 131 16.66 7.76 15.83
C ALA A 131 17.41 6.42 15.78
N ALA A 132 16.70 5.30 15.83
CA ALA A 132 17.28 3.98 15.68
C ALA A 132 17.76 3.72 14.24
N LEU A 133 16.97 4.09 13.24
CA LEU A 133 17.34 3.98 11.82
C LEU A 133 18.54 4.88 11.50
N VAL A 134 18.53 6.14 11.92
CA VAL A 134 19.65 7.08 11.72
C VAL A 134 20.94 6.56 12.37
N ARG A 135 20.88 6.02 13.60
CA ARG A 135 22.07 5.41 14.24
C ARG A 135 22.58 4.21 13.44
N ARG A 136 21.67 3.38 12.93
CA ARG A 136 22.05 2.25 12.10
C ARG A 136 22.73 2.71 10.81
N THR A 137 22.17 3.71 10.14
CA THR A 137 22.73 4.28 8.92
C THR A 137 24.16 4.76 9.15
N ARG A 138 24.38 5.54 10.19
CA ARG A 138 25.74 6.04 10.54
C ARG A 138 26.73 4.91 10.84
N LYS A 139 26.28 3.84 11.52
CA LYS A 139 27.14 2.72 11.95
C LYS A 139 27.48 1.77 10.80
N HIS A 140 26.57 1.57 9.85
CA HIS A 140 26.68 0.55 8.80
C HIS A 140 26.77 1.13 7.38
N ARG A 141 27.07 2.43 7.29
CA ARG A 141 27.30 3.12 6.01
C ARG A 141 28.34 2.36 5.18
N GLN A 142 27.95 1.92 3.99
CA GLN A 142 28.83 1.22 3.06
C GLN A 142 29.52 2.21 2.13
N PRO A 143 30.77 1.96 1.72
CA PRO A 143 31.37 2.68 0.61
C PRO A 143 30.54 2.47 -0.66
N VAL A 144 30.34 3.51 -1.43
CA VAL A 144 29.60 3.48 -2.69
C VAL A 144 30.42 4.10 -3.80
N ASP A 145 30.23 3.62 -5.01
CA ASP A 145 30.76 4.26 -6.20
C ASP A 145 29.99 5.57 -6.45
N ASP A 146 30.70 6.60 -6.92
CA ASP A 146 30.13 7.91 -7.23
C ASP A 146 29.26 8.50 -6.10
N PRO A 147 29.83 8.75 -4.89
CA PRO A 147 29.06 9.19 -3.73
C PRO A 147 28.41 10.56 -3.91
N GLU A 148 28.84 11.35 -4.88
CA GLU A 148 28.28 12.68 -5.20
C GLU A 148 26.99 12.57 -6.04
N VAL A 149 26.78 11.43 -6.73
CA VAL A 149 25.58 11.22 -7.53
C VAL A 149 24.40 10.90 -6.61
N PRO A 150 23.33 11.72 -6.59
CA PRO A 150 22.19 11.50 -5.71
C PRO A 150 21.46 10.18 -6.04
N GLY A 151 21.12 9.39 -5.02
CA GLY A 151 20.13 8.34 -5.17
C GLY A 151 18.71 8.92 -5.20
N VAL A 152 17.76 8.16 -5.72
CA VAL A 152 16.34 8.53 -5.80
C VAL A 152 15.49 7.52 -5.04
N VAL A 153 14.59 8.02 -4.21
CA VAL A 153 13.51 7.21 -3.62
C VAL A 153 12.19 7.74 -4.12
N PHE A 154 11.52 6.96 -4.94
CA PHE A 154 10.13 7.18 -5.33
C PHE A 154 9.24 6.63 -4.21
N VAL A 155 8.45 7.51 -3.62
CA VAL A 155 7.52 7.19 -2.52
C VAL A 155 6.10 7.36 -3.05
N GLN A 156 5.42 6.25 -3.31
CA GLN A 156 4.02 6.25 -3.65
C GLN A 156 3.18 6.37 -2.36
N LEU A 157 2.30 7.34 -2.33
CA LEU A 157 1.23 7.51 -1.36
C LEU A 157 -0.06 7.04 -2.02
N ASP A 158 -0.39 5.77 -1.84
CA ASP A 158 -1.47 5.08 -2.54
C ASP A 158 -2.81 5.82 -2.38
N GLY A 159 -3.47 6.09 -3.49
CA GLY A 159 -4.82 6.63 -3.56
C GLY A 159 -5.00 8.08 -3.08
N VAL A 160 -3.92 8.83 -2.80
CA VAL A 160 -4.03 10.20 -2.27
C VAL A 160 -4.41 11.18 -3.39
N PRO A 161 -5.62 11.81 -3.36
CA PRO A 161 -6.01 12.78 -4.36
C PRO A 161 -5.24 14.10 -4.19
N PHE A 162 -4.88 14.73 -5.30
CA PHE A 162 -4.26 16.05 -5.32
C PHE A 162 -5.02 17.10 -4.48
N PRO A 163 -6.37 17.22 -4.54
CA PRO A 163 -7.09 18.17 -3.70
C PRO A 163 -6.95 17.93 -2.20
N VAL A 164 -6.90 16.67 -1.79
CA VAL A 164 -6.71 16.32 -0.36
C VAL A 164 -5.34 16.76 0.11
N MET A 165 -4.30 16.52 -0.69
CA MET A 165 -2.94 17.00 -0.39
C MET A 165 -2.93 18.53 -0.25
N GLN A 166 -3.54 19.25 -1.18
CA GLN A 166 -3.65 20.72 -1.11
C GLN A 166 -4.36 21.18 0.18
N TRP A 167 -5.48 20.57 0.54
CA TRP A 167 -6.22 20.93 1.76
C TRP A 167 -5.39 20.72 3.02
N GLN A 168 -4.68 19.60 3.10
CA GLN A 168 -3.84 19.30 4.26
C GLN A 168 -2.65 20.25 4.38
N LEU A 169 -2.09 20.70 3.25
CA LEU A 169 -1.05 21.73 3.21
C LEU A 169 -1.59 23.09 3.67
N LEU A 170 -2.77 23.48 3.20
CA LEU A 170 -3.44 24.72 3.63
C LEU A 170 -3.80 24.69 5.13
N ALA A 171 -4.20 23.53 5.64
CA ALA A 171 -4.47 23.31 7.05
C ALA A 171 -3.20 23.20 7.92
N ALA A 172 -2.01 23.22 7.31
CA ALA A 172 -0.71 23.06 7.96
C ALA A 172 -0.56 21.76 8.77
N THR A 173 -1.25 20.69 8.38
CA THR A 173 -1.18 19.37 9.03
C THR A 173 -0.04 18.49 8.51
N LEU A 174 0.61 18.88 7.42
CA LEU A 174 1.76 18.20 6.81
C LEU A 174 3.02 19.07 6.92
N PRO A 175 3.65 19.15 8.10
CA PRO A 175 4.76 20.06 8.34
C PRO A 175 6.00 19.76 7.49
N THR A 176 6.28 18.49 7.20
CA THR A 176 7.45 18.07 6.40
C THR A 176 7.30 18.49 4.95
N VAL A 177 6.19 18.08 4.31
CA VAL A 177 5.89 18.44 2.92
C VAL A 177 5.76 19.95 2.78
N GLY A 178 5.08 20.62 3.72
CA GLY A 178 4.93 22.07 3.74
C GLY A 178 6.29 22.81 3.82
N ARG A 179 7.22 22.30 4.61
CA ARG A 179 8.59 22.83 4.69
C ARG A 179 9.37 22.59 3.38
N TRP A 180 9.27 21.40 2.78
CA TRP A 180 9.94 21.12 1.50
C TRP A 180 9.49 22.07 0.39
N ILE A 181 8.19 22.38 0.33
CA ILE A 181 7.67 23.33 -0.66
C ILE A 181 8.15 24.75 -0.38
N ARG A 182 8.06 25.22 0.88
CA ARG A 182 8.45 26.60 1.24
C ARG A 182 9.96 26.85 1.15
N ASP A 183 10.74 25.92 1.71
CA ASP A 183 12.15 26.15 1.97
C ASP A 183 13.06 25.31 1.07
N GLY A 184 12.57 24.16 0.58
CA GLY A 184 13.32 23.18 -0.22
C GLY A 184 13.14 23.28 -1.73
N GLY A 185 12.27 24.19 -2.20
CA GLY A 185 12.00 24.38 -3.63
C GLY A 185 11.23 23.25 -4.31
N TYR A 186 10.61 22.35 -3.53
CA TYR A 186 9.76 21.31 -4.06
C TYR A 186 8.51 21.91 -4.70
N ARG A 187 8.02 21.28 -5.77
CA ARG A 187 6.81 21.69 -6.50
C ARG A 187 5.77 20.59 -6.43
N LEU A 188 4.59 20.92 -5.91
CA LEU A 188 3.43 20.04 -5.95
C LEU A 188 2.69 20.24 -7.27
N VAL A 189 2.60 19.17 -8.06
CA VAL A 189 1.98 19.16 -9.39
C VAL A 189 0.88 18.11 -9.43
N GLU A 190 -0.21 18.42 -10.10
CA GLU A 190 -1.26 17.47 -10.43
C GLU A 190 -0.90 16.70 -11.69
N TRP A 191 -1.10 15.39 -11.70
CA TRP A 191 -1.08 14.57 -12.89
C TRP A 191 -2.38 13.78 -13.01
N THR A 192 -2.76 13.38 -14.22
CA THR A 192 -4.06 12.77 -14.50
C THR A 192 -3.89 11.30 -14.85
N PRO A 193 -4.16 10.35 -13.93
CA PRO A 193 -4.35 8.94 -14.28
C PRO A 193 -5.47 8.81 -15.31
N ILE A 194 -5.24 7.97 -16.32
CA ILE A 194 -6.27 7.65 -17.31
C ILE A 194 -7.14 6.48 -16.84
N LEU A 195 -8.31 6.29 -17.45
CA LEU A 195 -9.22 5.17 -17.11
C LEU A 195 -8.57 3.80 -17.41
N PRO A 196 -8.60 2.82 -16.49
CA PRO A 196 -9.12 2.91 -15.14
C PRO A 196 -8.09 3.47 -14.15
N PRO A 197 -8.42 4.49 -13.35
CA PRO A 197 -7.53 4.98 -12.29
C PRO A 197 -7.51 3.99 -11.13
N THR A 198 -6.71 2.96 -11.25
CA THR A 198 -6.54 1.88 -10.26
C THR A 198 -5.06 1.61 -10.03
N THR A 199 -4.70 1.14 -8.83
CA THR A 199 -3.31 0.82 -8.49
C THR A 199 -2.63 -0.09 -9.53
N PRO A 200 -3.24 -1.22 -9.99
CA PRO A 200 -2.56 -2.06 -10.98
C PRO A 200 -2.35 -1.38 -12.33
N ALA A 201 -3.33 -0.61 -12.83
CA ALA A 201 -3.17 0.08 -14.11
C ALA A 201 -2.12 1.19 -14.01
N SER A 202 -2.17 2.00 -12.95
CA SER A 202 -1.23 3.09 -12.73
C SER A 202 0.17 2.60 -12.41
N GLN A 203 0.34 1.62 -11.51
CA GLN A 203 1.67 1.06 -11.22
C GLN A 203 2.30 0.37 -12.43
N LEU A 204 1.51 -0.33 -13.25
CA LEU A 204 2.03 -0.91 -14.49
C LEU A 204 2.54 0.19 -15.43
N GLY A 205 1.76 1.26 -15.58
CA GLY A 205 2.16 2.43 -16.35
C GLY A 205 3.40 3.11 -15.79
N ILE A 206 3.44 3.42 -14.50
CA ILE A 206 4.57 4.10 -13.85
C ILE A 206 5.84 3.25 -13.88
N LEU A 207 5.73 1.93 -13.64
CA LEU A 207 6.89 1.05 -13.51
C LEU A 207 7.38 0.49 -14.85
N HIS A 208 6.49 0.29 -15.85
CA HIS A 208 6.83 -0.34 -17.13
C HIS A 208 6.52 0.52 -18.36
N GLY A 209 5.92 1.70 -18.20
CA GLY A 209 5.48 2.53 -19.32
C GLY A 209 4.32 1.92 -20.13
N ARG A 210 3.56 1.00 -19.54
CA ARG A 210 2.45 0.29 -20.20
C ARG A 210 1.12 0.64 -19.55
N ILE A 211 0.17 1.10 -20.35
CA ILE A 211 -1.17 1.53 -19.89
C ILE A 211 -2.30 0.60 -20.36
N ASP A 212 -1.98 -0.41 -21.15
CA ASP A 212 -2.92 -1.38 -21.70
C ASP A 212 -2.82 -2.72 -20.97
N GLY A 213 -3.83 -3.59 -21.13
CA GLY A 213 -3.87 -4.93 -20.56
C GLY A 213 -4.39 -5.03 -19.13
N VAL A 214 -4.80 -3.89 -18.52
CA VAL A 214 -5.38 -3.85 -17.16
C VAL A 214 -6.68 -3.05 -17.20
N PRO A 215 -7.84 -3.70 -17.49
CA PRO A 215 -9.11 -3.02 -17.65
C PRO A 215 -9.77 -2.60 -16.31
N ALA A 216 -9.29 -3.16 -15.18
CA ALA A 216 -9.77 -2.86 -13.83
C ALA A 216 -8.82 -3.45 -12.77
N PHE A 217 -9.16 -3.36 -11.48
CA PHE A 217 -8.42 -4.04 -10.41
C PHE A 217 -8.55 -5.57 -10.50
N ARG A 218 -9.69 -6.06 -10.99
CA ARG A 218 -10.00 -7.46 -11.29
C ARG A 218 -10.84 -7.53 -12.57
N TRP A 219 -10.61 -8.55 -13.38
CA TRP A 219 -11.34 -8.75 -14.62
C TRP A 219 -11.40 -10.22 -15.03
N TYR A 220 -12.36 -10.56 -15.87
CA TYR A 220 -12.43 -11.87 -16.49
C TYR A 220 -11.48 -11.89 -17.71
N ASP A 221 -10.46 -12.73 -17.63
CA ASP A 221 -9.52 -12.95 -18.72
C ASP A 221 -10.03 -14.09 -19.59
N ARG A 222 -10.52 -13.75 -20.79
CA ARG A 222 -11.11 -14.72 -21.70
C ARG A 222 -10.12 -15.77 -22.17
N ALA A 223 -8.85 -15.39 -22.38
CA ALA A 223 -7.81 -16.30 -22.83
C ALA A 223 -7.47 -17.36 -21.77
N LEU A 224 -7.60 -17.01 -20.49
CA LEU A 224 -7.37 -17.93 -19.38
C LEU A 224 -8.66 -18.58 -18.87
N GLY A 225 -9.85 -18.14 -19.31
CA GLY A 225 -11.14 -18.61 -18.85
C GLY A 225 -11.38 -18.42 -17.35
N ARG A 226 -10.76 -17.41 -16.72
CA ARG A 226 -10.85 -17.15 -15.29
C ARG A 226 -10.69 -15.68 -14.93
N VAL A 227 -11.10 -15.34 -13.71
CA VAL A 227 -10.89 -14.00 -13.17
C VAL A 227 -9.41 -13.83 -12.75
N LEU A 228 -8.79 -12.77 -13.24
CA LEU A 228 -7.52 -12.24 -12.72
C LEU A 228 -7.79 -11.20 -11.63
N VAL A 229 -6.96 -11.21 -10.58
CA VAL A 229 -7.03 -10.27 -9.46
C VAL A 229 -5.63 -9.74 -9.17
N ALA A 230 -5.38 -8.46 -9.41
CA ALA A 230 -4.04 -7.88 -9.43
C ALA A 230 -3.26 -8.01 -8.10
N ASN A 231 -3.94 -8.13 -6.96
CA ASN A 231 -3.31 -8.34 -5.66
C ASN A 231 -3.08 -9.83 -5.27
N ARG A 232 -3.12 -10.75 -6.24
CA ARG A 232 -2.70 -12.13 -6.08
C ARG A 232 -1.35 -12.35 -6.75
N ALA A 233 -0.44 -13.03 -6.07
CA ALA A 233 0.94 -13.20 -6.53
C ALA A 233 1.03 -13.80 -7.95
N ALA A 234 0.32 -14.90 -8.20
CA ALA A 234 0.31 -15.55 -9.51
C ALA A 234 -0.28 -14.67 -10.62
N ASP A 235 -1.35 -13.94 -10.31
CA ASP A 235 -2.01 -13.05 -11.27
C ASP A 235 -1.16 -11.80 -11.52
N ALA A 236 -0.59 -11.19 -10.45
CA ALA A 236 0.35 -10.09 -10.60
C ALA A 236 1.58 -10.47 -11.43
N ALA A 237 2.12 -11.69 -11.22
CA ALA A 237 3.24 -12.20 -12.01
C ALA A 237 2.86 -12.36 -13.49
N GLU A 238 1.65 -12.86 -13.78
CA GLU A 238 1.15 -13.01 -15.16
C GLU A 238 0.91 -11.65 -15.83
N ILE A 239 0.31 -10.69 -15.11
CA ILE A 239 0.10 -9.32 -15.60
C ILE A 239 1.44 -8.68 -15.96
N GLU A 240 2.40 -8.71 -15.04
CA GLU A 240 3.72 -8.13 -15.27
C GLU A 240 4.46 -8.83 -16.41
N ARG A 241 4.37 -10.17 -16.53
CA ARG A 241 4.98 -10.95 -17.59
C ARG A 241 4.48 -10.54 -18.98
N ARG A 242 3.20 -10.16 -19.11
CA ARG A 242 2.62 -9.66 -20.37
C ARG A 242 3.09 -8.26 -20.73
N ALA A 243 3.45 -7.45 -19.73
CA ALA A 243 3.74 -6.02 -19.89
C ALA A 243 5.23 -5.71 -19.99
N THR A 244 6.09 -6.48 -19.33
CA THR A 244 7.52 -6.17 -19.26
C THR A 244 8.24 -6.37 -20.60
N ASP A 245 9.12 -5.43 -20.90
CA ASP A 245 10.12 -5.53 -21.97
C ASP A 245 11.57 -5.59 -21.43
N GLY A 246 11.72 -5.75 -20.10
CA GLY A 246 13.01 -5.76 -19.40
C GLY A 246 13.62 -4.37 -19.17
N ARG A 247 12.88 -3.29 -19.46
CA ARG A 247 13.35 -1.90 -19.37
C ARG A 247 12.51 -1.04 -18.41
N GLY A 248 11.85 -1.67 -17.45
CA GLY A 248 11.08 -0.97 -16.44
C GLY A 248 11.86 0.08 -15.67
N LEU A 249 11.19 0.92 -14.90
CA LEU A 249 11.78 2.04 -14.17
C LEU A 249 12.95 1.64 -13.24
N LEU A 250 12.97 0.40 -12.76
CA LEU A 250 13.93 -0.12 -11.80
C LEU A 250 14.94 -1.11 -12.42
N ALA A 251 14.98 -1.25 -13.74
CA ALA A 251 15.80 -2.25 -14.43
C ALA A 251 17.32 -2.10 -14.19
N ASP A 252 17.81 -0.87 -13.97
CA ASP A 252 19.23 -0.56 -13.82
C ASP A 252 19.68 -0.65 -12.34
N GLY A 253 19.50 -1.81 -11.71
CA GLY A 253 19.92 -2.08 -10.33
C GLY A 253 19.02 -1.47 -9.27
N GLY A 254 17.79 -1.10 -9.64
CA GLY A 254 16.79 -0.57 -8.71
C GLY A 254 16.20 -1.60 -7.76
N VAL A 255 15.45 -1.13 -6.77
CA VAL A 255 14.78 -1.95 -5.75
C VAL A 255 13.31 -1.59 -5.66
N SER A 256 12.46 -2.61 -5.76
CA SER A 256 11.01 -2.53 -5.57
C SER A 256 10.63 -2.97 -4.16
N ILE A 257 9.83 -2.15 -3.44
CA ILE A 257 9.39 -2.43 -2.07
C ILE A 257 7.87 -2.31 -1.97
N SER A 258 7.18 -3.39 -1.60
CA SER A 258 5.72 -3.43 -1.35
C SER A 258 4.85 -3.00 -2.54
N ASN A 259 5.32 -3.13 -3.76
CA ASN A 259 4.57 -2.83 -4.97
C ASN A 259 3.78 -4.05 -5.47
N LEU A 260 2.82 -3.84 -6.38
CA LEU A 260 2.20 -4.92 -7.13
C LEU A 260 3.19 -5.52 -8.14
N PHE A 261 3.96 -4.67 -8.82
CA PHE A 261 4.89 -5.04 -9.87
C PHE A 261 6.33 -4.65 -9.51
N SER A 262 7.29 -5.33 -10.15
CA SER A 262 8.71 -5.12 -9.83
C SER A 262 9.34 -3.93 -10.56
N GLY A 263 8.78 -3.50 -11.70
CA GLY A 263 9.42 -2.52 -12.57
C GLY A 263 10.78 -2.98 -13.09
N ASP A 264 10.94 -4.31 -13.28
CA ASP A 264 12.17 -5.00 -13.65
C ASP A 264 13.32 -4.82 -12.65
N ALA A 265 12.99 -4.54 -11.39
CA ALA A 265 13.98 -4.41 -10.33
C ALA A 265 14.80 -5.69 -10.15
N GLU A 266 16.12 -5.55 -10.02
CA GLU A 266 17.01 -6.66 -9.68
C GLU A 266 16.64 -7.29 -8.31
N ARG A 267 16.21 -6.45 -7.37
CA ARG A 267 15.77 -6.86 -6.04
C ARG A 267 14.35 -6.38 -5.76
N SER A 268 13.51 -7.31 -5.35
CA SER A 268 12.11 -7.05 -4.99
C SER A 268 11.85 -7.55 -3.58
N LEU A 269 11.28 -6.69 -2.73
CA LEU A 269 10.98 -6.94 -1.32
C LEU A 269 9.48 -6.73 -1.11
N LEU A 270 8.75 -7.75 -0.66
CA LEU A 270 7.30 -7.68 -0.47
C LEU A 270 6.53 -7.29 -1.76
N THR A 271 7.13 -7.50 -2.95
CA THR A 271 6.54 -7.16 -4.24
C THR A 271 5.70 -8.32 -4.74
N MET A 272 4.42 -8.06 -5.05
CA MET A 272 3.41 -9.08 -5.29
C MET A 272 3.79 -10.03 -6.43
N SER A 273 4.17 -9.51 -7.58
CA SER A 273 4.52 -10.30 -8.77
C SER A 273 5.76 -11.20 -8.61
N LYS A 274 6.56 -11.00 -7.55
CA LYS A 274 7.80 -11.77 -7.30
C LYS A 274 7.71 -12.69 -6.07
N LEU A 275 6.56 -12.74 -5.38
CA LEU A 275 6.41 -13.53 -4.15
C LEU A 275 6.52 -15.04 -4.37
N GLU A 276 5.99 -15.56 -5.48
CA GLU A 276 6.05 -17.00 -5.79
C GLU A 276 7.41 -17.46 -6.34
N LEU A 277 8.20 -16.53 -6.88
CA LEU A 277 9.44 -16.84 -7.59
C LEU A 277 10.69 -16.92 -6.70
N LYS A 278 10.64 -16.38 -5.49
CA LYS A 278 11.81 -16.33 -4.60
C LYS A 278 11.48 -16.91 -3.22
N ARG A 279 12.07 -18.08 -2.89
CA ARG A 279 12.33 -18.43 -1.48
C ARG A 279 13.10 -17.26 -0.89
N GLY A 280 12.51 -16.54 0.08
CA GLY A 280 13.09 -15.33 0.65
C GLY A 280 14.58 -15.51 0.95
N SER A 281 15.42 -14.62 0.41
CA SER A 281 16.89 -14.74 0.55
C SER A 281 17.29 -14.65 2.03
N ALA A 282 18.41 -15.24 2.40
CA ALA A 282 18.96 -15.12 3.76
C ALA A 282 19.16 -13.66 4.16
N ASP A 283 19.41 -12.80 3.19
CA ASP A 283 19.55 -11.36 3.37
C ASP A 283 18.23 -10.67 3.71
N THR A 284 17.13 -10.98 3.03
CA THR A 284 15.78 -10.49 3.37
C THR A 284 15.39 -10.91 4.79
N ARG A 285 15.61 -12.19 5.15
CA ARG A 285 15.36 -12.67 6.50
C ARG A 285 16.17 -11.92 7.56
N ARG A 286 17.46 -11.64 7.29
CA ARG A 286 18.33 -10.89 8.21
C ARG A 286 17.82 -9.47 8.45
N ARG A 287 17.29 -8.79 7.44
CA ARG A 287 16.75 -7.43 7.54
C ARG A 287 15.47 -7.39 8.36
N VAL A 288 14.53 -8.28 8.05
CA VAL A 288 13.28 -8.41 8.81
C VAL A 288 13.57 -8.86 10.24
N ALA A 289 14.50 -9.81 10.44
CA ALA A 289 14.91 -10.24 11.78
C ALA A 289 15.52 -9.10 12.60
N TRP A 290 16.29 -8.22 11.97
CA TRP A 290 16.82 -7.04 12.66
C TRP A 290 15.72 -6.11 13.18
N TYR A 291 14.72 -5.82 12.34
CA TYR A 291 13.55 -5.03 12.75
C TYR A 291 12.77 -5.70 13.87
N LEU A 292 12.49 -6.99 13.74
CA LEU A 292 11.71 -7.76 14.70
C LEU A 292 12.42 -7.97 16.06
N ALA A 293 13.76 -8.00 16.08
CA ALA A 293 14.54 -8.22 17.30
C ALA A 293 14.61 -7.01 18.22
N ARG A 294 14.15 -5.84 17.78
CA ARG A 294 14.28 -4.59 18.54
C ARG A 294 13.03 -4.25 19.32
N PRO A 295 13.16 -3.78 20.60
CA PRO A 295 12.01 -3.31 21.38
C PRO A 295 11.33 -2.08 20.79
N ASP A 296 12.12 -1.14 20.25
CA ASP A 296 11.68 0.07 19.56
C ASP A 296 11.25 -0.18 18.10
N GLY A 297 11.47 -1.38 17.56
CA GLY A 297 10.94 -1.90 16.31
C GLY A 297 9.62 -2.64 16.52
N PHE A 298 9.65 -3.98 16.47
CA PHE A 298 8.44 -4.81 16.46
C PHE A 298 7.55 -4.64 17.70
N ALA A 299 8.11 -4.56 18.92
CA ALA A 299 7.28 -4.36 20.11
C ALA A 299 6.56 -2.99 20.06
N GLY A 300 7.24 -1.93 19.63
CA GLY A 300 6.63 -0.62 19.43
C GLY A 300 5.49 -0.67 18.40
N SER A 301 5.74 -1.29 17.23
CA SER A 301 4.72 -1.44 16.19
C SER A 301 3.60 -2.38 16.62
N PHE A 302 3.86 -3.41 17.41
CA PHE A 302 2.83 -4.29 17.95
C PHE A 302 1.86 -3.54 18.88
N PHE A 303 2.38 -2.76 19.85
CA PHE A 303 1.51 -1.95 20.71
C PHE A 303 0.86 -0.80 19.94
N GLY A 304 1.53 -0.24 18.95
CA GLY A 304 0.95 0.70 17.99
C GLY A 304 -0.22 0.09 17.22
N ALA A 305 -0.10 -1.17 16.80
CA ALA A 305 -1.17 -1.92 16.13
C ALA A 305 -2.37 -2.15 17.06
N LEU A 306 -2.15 -2.50 18.33
CA LEU A 306 -3.24 -2.60 19.32
C LEU A 306 -3.93 -1.25 19.55
N ALA A 307 -3.18 -0.16 19.62
CA ALA A 307 -3.73 1.18 19.74
C ALA A 307 -4.52 1.57 18.47
N GLU A 308 -4.07 1.19 17.28
CA GLU A 308 -4.79 1.43 16.04
C GLU A 308 -6.11 0.64 15.97
N ILE A 309 -6.12 -0.62 16.44
CA ILE A 309 -7.38 -1.39 16.59
C ILE A 309 -8.34 -0.68 17.52
N ALA A 310 -7.87 -0.21 18.67
CA ALA A 310 -8.71 0.50 19.62
C ALA A 310 -9.26 1.82 19.04
N ARG A 311 -8.40 2.58 18.34
CA ARG A 311 -8.76 3.81 17.63
C ARG A 311 -9.82 3.55 16.58
N GLU A 312 -9.61 2.57 15.70
CA GLU A 312 -10.56 2.18 14.66
C GLU A 312 -11.93 1.83 15.24
N ARG A 313 -11.95 1.05 16.33
CA ARG A 313 -13.21 0.69 17.01
C ARG A 313 -13.90 1.90 17.62
N PHE A 314 -13.15 2.84 18.17
CA PHE A 314 -13.69 4.10 18.70
C PHE A 314 -14.26 4.98 17.57
N GLU A 315 -13.51 5.18 16.49
CA GLU A 315 -13.90 5.98 15.32
C GLU A 315 -15.15 5.41 14.64
N ALA A 316 -15.19 4.10 14.40
CA ALA A 316 -16.37 3.43 13.85
C ALA A 316 -17.62 3.57 14.74
N ARG A 317 -17.45 3.53 16.08
CA ARG A 317 -18.54 3.79 17.04
C ARG A 317 -18.97 5.26 17.00
N ARG A 318 -18.03 6.19 16.90
CA ARG A 318 -18.30 7.63 16.81
C ARG A 318 -19.11 7.96 15.56
N GLN A 319 -18.72 7.43 14.37
CA GLN A 319 -19.49 7.60 13.13
C GLN A 319 -20.91 7.06 13.26
N ARG A 320 -21.09 5.86 13.84
CA ARG A 320 -22.43 5.30 14.07
C ARG A 320 -23.29 6.15 15.01
N ARG A 321 -22.72 6.62 16.14
CA ARG A 321 -23.45 7.45 17.12
C ARG A 321 -23.85 8.82 16.57
N ARG A 322 -23.09 9.36 15.62
CA ARG A 322 -23.35 10.66 14.97
C ARG A 322 -24.13 10.51 13.67
N ASP A 323 -24.54 9.31 13.31
CA ASP A 323 -25.17 8.94 12.02
C ASP A 323 -24.44 9.53 10.79
N VAL A 324 -23.11 9.53 10.82
CA VAL A 324 -22.31 9.98 9.68
C VAL A 324 -22.52 9.03 8.52
N ARG A 325 -22.90 9.56 7.36
CA ARG A 325 -23.15 8.81 6.11
C ARG A 325 -22.42 9.47 4.94
N PRO A 326 -22.06 8.73 3.88
CA PRO A 326 -22.07 7.26 3.78
C PRO A 326 -21.10 6.60 4.76
N ARG A 327 -21.29 5.32 5.08
CA ARG A 327 -20.38 4.54 5.93
C ARG A 327 -20.35 3.07 5.51
N GLY A 328 -19.16 2.52 5.38
CA GLY A 328 -18.93 1.10 5.13
C GLY A 328 -18.97 0.25 6.42
N TYR A 329 -18.96 -1.07 6.23
CA TYR A 329 -18.81 -2.01 7.33
C TYR A 329 -17.37 -1.99 7.87
N ARG A 330 -17.22 -1.68 9.15
CA ARG A 330 -15.93 -1.57 9.85
C ARG A 330 -15.94 -2.48 11.09
N GLY A 331 -15.73 -3.79 10.83
CA GLY A 331 -15.72 -4.85 11.86
C GLY A 331 -14.35 -5.02 12.54
N TRP A 332 -14.23 -6.05 13.41
CA TRP A 332 -12.97 -6.40 14.05
C TRP A 332 -11.89 -6.86 13.06
N LEU A 333 -12.30 -7.54 12.00
CA LEU A 333 -11.40 -8.01 10.95
C LEU A 333 -10.75 -6.83 10.23
N PHE A 334 -11.55 -5.81 9.86
CA PHE A 334 -11.03 -4.57 9.28
C PHE A 334 -10.09 -3.84 10.25
N ALA A 335 -10.46 -3.73 11.53
CA ALA A 335 -9.59 -3.10 12.52
C ALA A 335 -8.24 -3.81 12.67
N GLY A 336 -8.23 -5.15 12.61
CA GLY A 336 -7.00 -5.95 12.60
C GLY A 336 -6.17 -5.74 11.34
N MET A 337 -6.82 -5.74 10.17
CA MET A 337 -6.16 -5.50 8.88
C MET A 337 -5.53 -4.10 8.83
N ARG A 338 -6.29 -3.05 9.16
CA ARG A 338 -5.79 -1.68 9.26
C ARG A 338 -4.58 -1.56 10.19
N ALA A 339 -4.57 -2.28 11.31
CA ALA A 339 -3.44 -2.28 12.23
C ALA A 339 -2.19 -2.91 11.60
N VAL A 340 -2.35 -3.96 10.78
CA VAL A 340 -1.23 -4.58 10.06
C VAL A 340 -0.72 -3.68 8.93
N THR A 341 -1.60 -3.15 8.11
CA THR A 341 -1.20 -2.30 6.97
C THR A 341 -0.63 -0.97 7.43
N ASN A 342 -1.33 -0.23 8.29
CA ASN A 342 -1.02 1.15 8.66
C ASN A 342 -0.04 1.28 9.84
N VAL A 343 0.42 0.18 10.41
CA VAL A 343 1.45 0.21 11.46
C VAL A 343 2.59 -0.75 11.11
N LEU A 344 2.32 -2.06 11.06
CA LEU A 344 3.40 -3.04 10.88
C LEU A 344 4.04 -2.95 9.49
N LEU A 345 3.24 -2.91 8.44
CA LEU A 345 3.74 -2.85 7.06
C LEU A 345 4.40 -1.50 6.76
N ARG A 346 3.80 -0.39 7.20
CA ARG A 346 4.38 0.95 7.06
C ARG A 346 5.76 1.06 7.72
N ASP A 347 5.87 0.63 8.99
CA ASP A 347 7.13 0.70 9.73
C ASP A 347 8.18 -0.24 9.11
N LEU A 348 7.76 -1.42 8.64
CA LEU A 348 8.61 -2.36 7.93
C LEU A 348 9.12 -1.77 6.60
N ASN A 349 8.23 -1.18 5.78
CA ASN A 349 8.59 -0.51 4.54
C ASN A 349 9.61 0.60 4.80
N THR A 350 9.37 1.42 5.81
CA THR A 350 10.29 2.50 6.21
C THR A 350 11.66 1.95 6.61
N ALA A 351 11.71 0.83 7.35
CA ALA A 351 12.96 0.18 7.71
C ALA A 351 13.68 -0.42 6.48
N LEU A 352 12.96 -1.00 5.52
CA LEU A 352 13.52 -1.54 4.29
C LEU A 352 14.09 -0.43 3.39
N VAL A 353 13.38 0.69 3.23
CA VAL A 353 13.88 1.86 2.49
C VAL A 353 15.16 2.41 3.16
N ALA A 354 15.15 2.58 4.48
CA ALA A 354 16.33 3.02 5.22
C ALA A 354 17.53 2.08 5.03
N GLU A 355 17.32 0.76 5.02
CA GLU A 355 18.38 -0.22 4.77
C GLU A 355 18.93 -0.10 3.34
N GLU A 356 18.10 0.16 2.33
CA GLU A 356 18.57 0.41 0.98
C GLU A 356 19.35 1.74 0.88
N MET A 357 18.92 2.78 1.59
CA MET A 357 19.71 4.02 1.70
C MET A 357 21.07 3.80 2.37
N ILE A 358 21.15 2.95 3.41
CA ILE A 358 22.43 2.56 4.07
C ILE A 358 23.40 1.92 3.08
N ARG A 359 22.88 1.11 2.16
CA ARG A 359 23.65 0.43 1.10
C ARG A 359 24.07 1.39 -0.02
N GLY A 360 23.47 2.57 -0.09
CA GLY A 360 23.67 3.51 -1.17
C GLY A 360 23.01 3.09 -2.47
N THR A 361 21.89 2.34 -2.41
CA THR A 361 21.10 1.94 -3.57
C THR A 361 20.72 3.15 -4.41
N ARG A 362 20.92 3.10 -5.72
CA ARG A 362 20.73 4.26 -6.61
C ARG A 362 19.27 4.62 -6.77
N VAL A 363 18.38 3.63 -6.93
CA VAL A 363 16.96 3.84 -7.19
C VAL A 363 16.12 2.90 -6.32
N VAL A 364 15.17 3.44 -5.59
CA VAL A 364 14.21 2.68 -4.77
C VAL A 364 12.80 3.17 -5.11
N TYR A 365 11.86 2.26 -5.27
CA TYR A 365 10.43 2.57 -5.35
C TYR A 365 9.68 1.83 -4.25
N VAL A 366 8.92 2.56 -3.46
CA VAL A 366 8.14 2.01 -2.34
C VAL A 366 6.71 2.52 -2.37
N ASP A 367 5.77 1.64 -2.02
CA ASP A 367 4.35 1.96 -1.94
C ASP A 367 3.84 1.90 -0.49
N TYR A 368 3.17 2.97 -0.06
CA TYR A 368 2.50 3.11 1.24
C TYR A 368 0.99 3.19 1.06
N VAL A 369 0.29 2.13 1.45
CA VAL A 369 -1.16 1.95 1.28
C VAL A 369 -2.02 2.56 2.38
N ASP A 370 -1.39 3.19 3.36
CA ASP A 370 -2.03 3.65 4.60
C ASP A 370 -3.28 4.50 4.36
N TYR A 371 -3.22 5.46 3.45
CA TYR A 371 -4.33 6.35 3.17
C TYR A 371 -5.43 5.62 2.40
N ASP A 372 -5.09 4.92 1.32
CA ASP A 372 -6.04 4.24 0.44
C ASP A 372 -6.90 3.24 1.20
N GLU A 373 -6.29 2.37 1.99
CA GLU A 373 -6.97 1.36 2.80
C GLU A 373 -7.97 1.96 3.80
N VAL A 374 -7.60 3.07 4.45
CA VAL A 374 -8.52 3.76 5.38
C VAL A 374 -9.61 4.46 4.60
N ALA A 375 -9.29 5.10 3.48
CA ALA A 375 -10.22 5.88 2.67
C ALA A 375 -11.32 5.01 2.06
N HIS A 376 -11.00 3.80 1.62
CA HIS A 376 -12.00 2.82 1.13
C HIS A 376 -13.13 2.57 2.13
N HIS A 377 -12.83 2.50 3.42
CA HIS A 377 -13.81 2.15 4.45
C HIS A 377 -14.37 3.34 5.22
N ALA A 378 -13.58 4.40 5.39
CA ALA A 378 -13.98 5.57 6.15
C ALA A 378 -14.47 6.73 5.27
N GLY A 379 -13.98 6.82 4.04
CA GLY A 379 -14.14 7.93 3.09
C GLY A 379 -12.89 8.80 2.99
N GLY A 380 -12.50 9.20 1.78
CA GLY A 380 -11.21 9.86 1.48
C GLY A 380 -11.00 11.21 2.17
N SER A 381 -12.06 12.00 2.38
CA SER A 381 -12.00 13.30 3.06
C SER A 381 -12.29 13.23 4.57
N ARG A 382 -12.43 12.04 5.15
CA ARG A 382 -12.75 11.85 6.56
C ARG A 382 -11.52 12.01 7.46
N PRO A 383 -11.71 12.44 8.73
CA PRO A 383 -10.61 12.61 9.69
C PRO A 383 -9.72 11.38 9.84
N GLU A 384 -10.28 10.19 9.68
CA GLU A 384 -9.57 8.92 9.75
C GLU A 384 -8.52 8.78 8.66
N SER A 385 -8.87 9.11 7.42
CA SER A 385 -7.99 9.06 6.24
C SER A 385 -6.97 10.20 6.26
N LEU A 386 -7.40 11.39 6.67
CA LEU A 386 -6.50 12.53 6.85
C LEU A 386 -5.44 12.27 7.92
N ALA A 387 -5.80 11.57 9.01
CA ALA A 387 -4.84 11.16 10.03
C ALA A 387 -3.85 10.07 9.53
N ALA A 388 -4.22 9.27 8.52
CA ALA A 388 -3.27 8.37 7.87
C ALA A 388 -2.23 9.16 7.04
N LEU A 389 -2.68 10.19 6.32
CA LEU A 389 -1.79 11.06 5.57
C LEU A 389 -0.82 11.86 6.47
N ASP A 390 -1.29 12.35 7.62
CA ASP A 390 -0.44 12.98 8.64
C ASP A 390 0.68 12.03 9.12
N ARG A 391 0.36 10.76 9.35
CA ARG A 391 1.38 9.76 9.71
C ARG A 391 2.38 9.49 8.58
N LEU A 392 1.97 9.56 7.33
CA LEU A 392 2.88 9.46 6.19
C LEU A 392 3.83 10.66 6.08
N ASP A 393 3.39 11.86 6.45
CA ASP A 393 4.29 13.02 6.57
C ASP A 393 5.43 12.79 7.59
N HIS A 394 5.14 12.09 8.69
CA HIS A 394 6.15 11.67 9.66
C HIS A 394 7.12 10.61 9.09
N VAL A 395 6.63 9.70 8.24
CA VAL A 395 7.49 8.76 7.50
C VAL A 395 8.45 9.53 6.59
N LEU A 396 7.96 10.53 5.86
CA LEU A 396 8.79 11.37 5.00
C LEU A 396 9.87 12.11 5.80
N ALA A 397 9.54 12.65 6.97
CA ALA A 397 10.53 13.24 7.88
C ALA A 397 11.60 12.22 8.31
N CYS A 398 11.19 10.99 8.65
CA CYS A 398 12.11 9.91 9.00
C CYS A 398 13.07 9.58 7.85
N LEU A 399 12.55 9.43 6.63
CA LEU A 399 13.37 9.15 5.45
C LEU A 399 14.35 10.28 5.14
N GLU A 400 13.94 11.53 5.32
CA GLU A 400 14.83 12.70 5.17
C GLU A 400 16.00 12.66 6.18
N GLU A 401 15.72 12.34 7.45
CA GLU A 401 16.78 12.21 8.47
C GLU A 401 17.74 11.04 8.17
N VAL A 402 17.21 9.92 7.65
CA VAL A 402 18.03 8.79 7.21
C VAL A 402 18.89 9.20 6.01
N ALA A 403 18.32 9.90 5.03
CA ALA A 403 19.03 10.40 3.85
C ALA A 403 20.21 11.30 4.22
N ALA A 404 20.05 12.17 5.21
CA ALA A 404 21.12 13.04 5.71
C ALA A 404 22.33 12.29 6.30
N SER A 405 22.16 11.00 6.61
CA SER A 405 23.20 10.12 7.18
C SER A 405 23.68 9.04 6.22
N ALA A 406 23.09 8.94 5.04
CA ALA A 406 23.37 7.92 4.03
C ALA A 406 24.75 8.11 3.34
N PRO A 407 25.29 7.09 2.64
CA PRO A 407 26.58 7.18 1.94
C PRO A 407 26.56 8.08 0.71
N ARG A 408 25.40 8.38 0.15
CA ARG A 408 25.16 9.37 -0.92
C ARG A 408 23.96 10.26 -0.58
N PRO A 409 23.83 11.48 -1.13
CA PRO A 409 22.61 12.27 -1.01
C PRO A 409 21.42 11.54 -1.66
N TYR A 410 20.21 11.75 -1.16
CA TYR A 410 19.01 11.19 -1.75
C TYR A 410 18.01 12.28 -2.11
N ARG A 411 17.34 12.09 -3.25
CA ARG A 411 16.15 12.83 -3.65
C ARG A 411 14.92 12.00 -3.35
N LEU A 412 13.96 12.59 -2.65
CA LEU A 412 12.66 11.98 -2.39
C LEU A 412 11.68 12.54 -3.42
N VAL A 413 11.11 11.68 -4.26
CA VAL A 413 10.05 12.01 -5.22
C VAL A 413 8.78 11.37 -4.70
N ILE A 414 7.78 12.19 -4.35
CA ILE A 414 6.54 11.69 -3.78
C ILE A 414 5.47 11.74 -4.87
N LEU A 415 4.72 10.67 -5.01
CA LEU A 415 3.62 10.59 -5.98
C LEU A 415 2.45 9.79 -5.41
N SER A 416 1.26 9.99 -5.96
CA SER A 416 0.19 9.01 -5.87
C SER A 416 -0.04 8.39 -7.23
N ASP A 417 -0.50 7.16 -7.26
CA ASP A 417 -0.82 6.41 -8.48
C ASP A 417 -2.20 6.80 -9.04
N HIS A 418 -3.13 7.15 -8.17
CA HIS A 418 -4.45 7.70 -8.47
C HIS A 418 -4.95 8.55 -7.30
N GLY A 419 -6.17 9.07 -7.41
CA GLY A 419 -6.91 9.63 -6.30
C GLY A 419 -8.08 8.74 -5.90
N GLN A 420 -8.90 9.19 -4.98
CA GLN A 420 -10.14 8.53 -4.57
C GLN A 420 -11.32 9.48 -4.60
N SER A 421 -12.48 8.96 -5.01
CA SER A 421 -13.79 9.59 -4.82
C SER A 421 -14.51 8.96 -3.65
N GLN A 422 -15.42 9.71 -3.05
CA GLN A 422 -16.22 9.26 -1.91
C GLN A 422 -17.69 9.15 -2.33
N GLY A 423 -18.45 8.27 -1.72
CA GLY A 423 -19.89 8.23 -1.88
C GLY A 423 -20.55 7.03 -1.21
N ALA A 424 -21.84 6.86 -1.45
CA ALA A 424 -22.60 5.74 -0.91
C ALA A 424 -22.26 4.44 -1.65
N ILE A 425 -22.36 3.32 -0.96
CA ILE A 425 -22.33 2.00 -1.58
C ILE A 425 -23.56 1.88 -2.49
N PHE A 426 -23.40 1.43 -3.73
CA PHE A 426 -24.46 1.34 -4.72
C PHE A 426 -25.64 0.50 -4.20
N ALA A 427 -25.35 -0.68 -3.67
CA ALA A 427 -26.37 -1.57 -3.12
C ALA A 427 -27.12 -0.97 -1.92
N ASP A 428 -26.45 -0.20 -1.06
CA ASP A 428 -27.08 0.49 0.08
C ASP A 428 -27.99 1.65 -0.38
N ARG A 429 -27.62 2.32 -1.46
CA ARG A 429 -28.36 3.48 -1.98
C ARG A 429 -29.59 3.06 -2.79
N TYR A 430 -29.45 2.01 -3.61
CA TYR A 430 -30.49 1.62 -4.58
C TYR A 430 -31.20 0.30 -4.24
N GLY A 431 -30.78 -0.39 -3.16
CA GLY A 431 -31.41 -1.64 -2.71
C GLY A 431 -31.10 -2.88 -3.56
N ILE A 432 -30.22 -2.74 -4.55
CA ILE A 432 -29.79 -3.82 -5.45
C ILE A 432 -28.31 -3.59 -5.82
N ASP A 433 -27.53 -4.65 -5.95
CA ASP A 433 -26.17 -4.59 -6.50
C ASP A 433 -26.20 -4.73 -8.04
N LEU A 434 -25.04 -4.49 -8.68
CA LEU A 434 -24.94 -4.54 -10.14
C LEU A 434 -25.24 -5.93 -10.69
N ALA A 435 -24.81 -6.98 -10.01
CA ALA A 435 -25.04 -8.36 -10.44
C ALA A 435 -26.55 -8.73 -10.37
N GLY A 436 -27.21 -8.35 -9.28
CA GLY A 436 -28.66 -8.50 -9.13
C GLY A 436 -29.44 -7.73 -10.17
N LEU A 437 -28.99 -6.50 -10.51
CA LEU A 437 -29.61 -5.71 -11.57
C LEU A 437 -29.44 -6.39 -12.93
N CYS A 438 -28.25 -6.87 -13.27
CA CYS A 438 -28.02 -7.64 -14.51
C CYS A 438 -28.88 -8.90 -14.55
N SER A 439 -28.98 -9.66 -13.45
CA SER A 439 -29.80 -10.85 -13.38
C SER A 439 -31.31 -10.57 -13.60
N GLN A 440 -31.80 -9.46 -13.00
CA GLN A 440 -33.21 -9.05 -13.22
C GLN A 440 -33.47 -8.66 -14.68
N LEU A 441 -32.54 -8.02 -15.36
CA LEU A 441 -32.70 -7.54 -16.73
C LEU A 441 -32.53 -8.64 -17.78
N THR A 442 -31.81 -9.72 -17.46
CA THR A 442 -31.49 -10.80 -18.41
C THR A 442 -32.23 -12.10 -18.11
N ALA A 443 -32.71 -12.31 -16.89
CA ALA A 443 -33.13 -13.60 -16.33
C ALA A 443 -32.04 -14.69 -16.46
N ALA A 444 -30.78 -14.28 -16.64
CA ALA A 444 -29.64 -15.18 -16.80
C ALA A 444 -29.03 -15.56 -15.45
N GLU A 445 -28.24 -16.64 -15.42
CA GLU A 445 -27.45 -17.02 -14.26
C GLU A 445 -26.20 -16.11 -14.20
N VAL A 446 -26.19 -15.22 -13.21
CA VAL A 446 -25.12 -14.21 -13.04
C VAL A 446 -24.20 -14.61 -11.90
N GLU A 447 -22.93 -14.75 -12.19
CA GLU A 447 -21.91 -14.94 -11.17
C GLU A 447 -21.38 -13.58 -10.72
N ALA A 448 -21.67 -13.24 -9.45
CA ALA A 448 -21.08 -12.09 -8.78
C ALA A 448 -19.74 -12.48 -8.15
N VAL A 449 -18.65 -11.82 -8.54
CA VAL A 449 -17.37 -12.04 -7.89
C VAL A 449 -17.29 -11.16 -6.66
N GLU A 450 -17.42 -11.79 -5.47
CA GLU A 450 -17.30 -11.11 -4.19
C GLU A 450 -15.91 -10.48 -3.99
N GLN A 451 -15.90 -9.40 -3.22
CA GLN A 451 -14.74 -8.56 -2.95
C GLN A 451 -13.58 -9.34 -2.30
N SER A 452 -12.39 -9.21 -2.86
CA SER A 452 -11.16 -9.28 -2.07
C SER A 452 -10.78 -7.84 -1.68
N VAL A 453 -10.76 -7.53 -0.39
CA VAL A 453 -10.25 -6.25 0.12
C VAL A 453 -8.79 -6.11 -0.33
N GLU A 454 -8.40 -4.97 -0.89
CA GLU A 454 -7.06 -4.75 -1.48
C GLU A 454 -5.92 -5.03 -0.49
N GLY A 455 -6.08 -4.62 0.77
CA GLY A 455 -5.14 -4.88 1.85
C GLY A 455 -4.88 -6.36 2.17
N TRP A 456 -5.82 -7.27 1.87
CA TRP A 456 -5.60 -8.71 2.06
C TRP A 456 -4.53 -9.29 1.13
N GLY A 457 -4.39 -8.78 -0.09
CA GLY A 457 -3.36 -9.22 -1.01
C GLY A 457 -1.96 -9.00 -0.45
N ARG A 458 -1.71 -7.85 0.16
CA ARG A 458 -0.41 -7.50 0.75
C ARG A 458 -0.12 -8.28 2.03
N LEU A 459 -1.13 -8.53 2.87
CA LEU A 459 -0.99 -9.42 4.02
C LEU A 459 -0.71 -10.85 3.57
N ASN A 460 -1.39 -11.34 2.53
CA ASN A 460 -1.12 -12.64 1.93
C ASN A 460 0.29 -12.71 1.36
N GLY A 461 0.78 -11.63 0.74
CA GLY A 461 2.15 -11.50 0.27
C GLY A 461 3.17 -11.63 1.40
N LEU A 462 2.97 -10.91 2.50
CA LEU A 462 3.81 -11.02 3.68
C LEU A 462 3.77 -12.44 4.27
N LEU A 463 2.59 -13.04 4.37
CA LEU A 463 2.43 -14.42 4.86
C LEU A 463 3.02 -15.45 3.91
N ALA A 464 2.96 -15.25 2.58
CA ALA A 464 3.56 -16.14 1.58
C ALA A 464 5.09 -16.06 1.60
N ASP A 465 5.67 -14.87 1.72
CA ASP A 465 7.12 -14.69 1.93
C ASP A 465 7.58 -15.36 3.25
N LEU A 466 6.75 -15.32 4.27
CA LEU A 466 6.98 -16.02 5.55
C LEU A 466 6.78 -17.53 5.45
N ALA A 467 5.89 -18.01 4.57
CA ALA A 467 5.53 -19.43 4.43
C ALA A 467 6.44 -20.22 3.48
N GLY A 468 7.27 -19.57 2.65
CA GLY A 468 8.12 -20.17 1.63
C GLY A 468 9.25 -21.09 2.16
N VAL A 469 9.08 -21.72 3.33
CA VAL A 469 10.07 -22.59 3.98
C VAL A 469 9.52 -24.00 4.20
N ASP A 470 10.26 -25.01 3.71
CA ASP A 470 10.03 -26.45 3.87
C ASP A 470 10.19 -26.92 5.33
N THR A 471 9.44 -26.36 6.26
CA THR A 471 9.39 -26.80 7.67
C THR A 471 7.94 -27.06 8.10
N THR A 472 7.76 -27.80 9.20
CA THR A 472 6.44 -28.09 9.79
C THR A 472 5.61 -26.84 10.07
N THR A 473 6.24 -25.70 10.26
CA THR A 473 5.62 -24.37 10.45
C THR A 473 5.36 -23.66 9.14
N GLY A 474 6.17 -23.86 8.09
CA GLY A 474 5.83 -23.46 6.73
C GLY A 474 4.49 -24.08 6.32
N ARG A 475 4.22 -25.33 6.72
CA ARG A 475 2.91 -25.99 6.54
C ARG A 475 1.78 -25.35 7.35
N ALA A 476 2.03 -24.88 8.57
CA ALA A 476 1.02 -24.18 9.38
C ALA A 476 0.75 -22.75 8.87
N ALA A 477 1.81 -22.01 8.48
CA ALA A 477 1.69 -20.70 7.84
C ALA A 477 1.08 -20.83 6.42
N HIS A 478 1.44 -21.90 5.69
CA HIS A 478 0.81 -22.26 4.42
C HIS A 478 -0.67 -22.63 4.62
N GLY A 479 -1.02 -23.37 5.68
CA GLY A 479 -2.41 -23.65 6.05
C GLY A 479 -3.18 -22.40 6.50
N ALA A 480 -2.55 -21.43 7.14
CA ALA A 480 -3.15 -20.13 7.45
C ALA A 480 -3.29 -19.27 6.20
N ALA A 481 -2.26 -19.19 5.37
CA ALA A 481 -2.29 -18.51 4.06
C ALA A 481 -3.31 -19.16 3.13
N GLN A 482 -3.39 -20.51 3.07
CA GLN A 482 -4.42 -21.21 2.31
C GLN A 482 -5.84 -20.95 2.84
N ARG A 483 -6.05 -20.87 4.16
CA ARG A 483 -7.39 -20.53 4.71
C ARG A 483 -7.78 -19.09 4.38
N VAL A 484 -6.83 -18.18 4.33
CA VAL A 484 -7.05 -16.81 3.88
C VAL A 484 -7.21 -16.77 2.35
N GLN A 485 -6.40 -17.52 1.59
CA GLN A 485 -6.54 -17.68 0.14
C GLN A 485 -7.83 -18.41 -0.25
N HIS A 486 -8.31 -19.44 0.48
CA HIS A 486 -9.59 -20.07 0.22
C HIS A 486 -10.79 -19.15 0.50
N ARG A 487 -10.66 -18.19 1.43
CA ARG A 487 -11.64 -17.11 1.58
C ARG A 487 -11.50 -16.01 0.53
N SER A 488 -10.39 -15.98 -0.17
CA SER A 488 -10.06 -15.07 -1.29
C SER A 488 -9.89 -15.82 -2.62
N ALA A 489 -10.25 -17.12 -2.67
CA ALA A 489 -10.26 -17.85 -3.95
C ALA A 489 -11.21 -17.14 -4.91
N PRO A 490 -10.84 -16.90 -6.20
CA PRO A 490 -11.82 -16.45 -7.14
C PRO A 490 -12.93 -17.48 -7.14
N PRO A 491 -14.17 -17.08 -7.23
CA PRO A 491 -15.17 -18.01 -7.66
C PRO A 491 -14.66 -18.61 -8.98
N THR A 492 -14.63 -19.92 -9.04
CA THR A 492 -14.43 -20.62 -10.31
C THR A 492 -15.65 -20.22 -11.11
N VAL A 493 -15.47 -19.47 -12.20
CA VAL A 493 -16.59 -19.21 -13.12
C VAL A 493 -17.18 -20.58 -13.43
N THR A 494 -18.38 -20.81 -12.94
CA THR A 494 -19.01 -22.11 -13.15
C THR A 494 -19.37 -22.20 -14.63
N ALA A 495 -19.17 -23.37 -15.23
CA ALA A 495 -19.53 -23.60 -16.64
C ALA A 495 -21.03 -23.35 -16.95
N ALA A 496 -21.82 -23.03 -15.94
CA ALA A 496 -23.26 -22.72 -16.01
C ALA A 496 -23.57 -21.21 -16.02
N SER A 497 -22.60 -20.33 -15.70
CA SER A 497 -22.86 -18.88 -15.62
C SER A 497 -22.91 -18.26 -17.00
N ASP A 498 -23.98 -17.54 -17.33
CA ASP A 498 -24.13 -16.80 -18.59
C ASP A 498 -23.32 -15.48 -18.55
N LEU A 499 -23.30 -14.82 -17.39
CA LEU A 499 -22.65 -13.53 -17.18
C LEU A 499 -21.72 -13.55 -15.94
N VAL A 500 -20.59 -12.88 -16.07
CA VAL A 500 -19.66 -12.56 -14.96
C VAL A 500 -19.70 -11.06 -14.73
N VAL A 501 -20.12 -10.64 -13.53
CA VAL A 501 -20.24 -9.24 -13.14
C VAL A 501 -19.25 -8.90 -12.05
N LEU A 502 -18.43 -7.87 -12.27
CA LEU A 502 -17.34 -7.44 -11.41
C LEU A 502 -17.48 -5.95 -11.10
N GLY A 503 -17.22 -5.57 -9.85
CA GLY A 503 -17.03 -4.17 -9.46
C GLY A 503 -15.54 -3.81 -9.39
N SER A 504 -15.20 -2.59 -9.75
CA SER A 504 -13.91 -1.93 -9.53
C SER A 504 -14.20 -0.47 -9.16
N GLY A 505 -14.48 -0.22 -7.87
CA GLY A 505 -15.01 1.05 -7.40
C GLY A 505 -16.37 1.37 -8.03
N ASN A 506 -16.46 2.51 -8.68
CA ASN A 506 -17.67 2.95 -9.40
C ASN A 506 -17.70 2.53 -10.88
N LEU A 507 -16.77 1.66 -11.30
CA LEU A 507 -16.76 1.01 -12.60
C LEU A 507 -17.23 -0.44 -12.47
N GLY A 508 -18.31 -0.79 -13.16
CA GLY A 508 -18.79 -2.14 -13.32
C GLY A 508 -18.31 -2.75 -14.63
N LEU A 509 -17.97 -4.02 -14.59
CA LEU A 509 -17.55 -4.81 -15.74
C LEU A 509 -18.50 -5.99 -15.89
N VAL A 510 -19.12 -6.11 -17.04
CA VAL A 510 -20.03 -7.21 -17.37
C VAL A 510 -19.43 -7.99 -18.54
N TYR A 511 -19.18 -9.28 -18.32
CA TYR A 511 -18.67 -10.21 -19.32
C TYR A 511 -19.70 -11.31 -19.59
N ALA A 512 -19.93 -11.63 -20.85
CA ALA A 512 -20.44 -12.94 -21.19
C ALA A 512 -19.35 -13.99 -20.92
N ALA A 513 -19.73 -15.14 -20.37
CA ALA A 513 -18.79 -16.22 -20.05
C ALA A 513 -18.39 -16.99 -21.33
N GLU A 514 -17.97 -16.26 -22.37
CA GLU A 514 -17.62 -16.76 -23.69
C GLU A 514 -16.17 -16.39 -24.07
N GLU A 515 -15.60 -17.12 -25.04
CA GLU A 515 -14.23 -16.85 -25.52
C GLU A 515 -14.13 -15.55 -26.30
N THR A 516 -15.21 -15.15 -26.99
CA THR A 516 -15.26 -13.95 -27.81
C THR A 516 -16.06 -12.85 -27.11
N ARG A 517 -15.61 -11.61 -27.27
CA ARG A 517 -16.33 -10.44 -26.79
C ARG A 517 -17.60 -10.22 -27.59
N LEU A 518 -18.72 -10.01 -26.90
CA LEU A 518 -19.99 -9.67 -27.54
C LEU A 518 -20.03 -8.19 -27.94
N THR A 519 -20.71 -7.93 -29.08
CA THR A 519 -21.00 -6.57 -29.52
C THR A 519 -22.33 -6.09 -28.95
N MET A 520 -22.64 -4.80 -29.12
CA MET A 520 -23.93 -4.21 -28.73
C MET A 520 -25.10 -4.95 -29.42
N GLU A 521 -24.90 -5.30 -30.68
CA GLU A 521 -25.87 -6.01 -31.50
C GLU A 521 -26.14 -7.43 -30.97
N ASP A 522 -25.08 -8.17 -30.62
CA ASP A 522 -25.18 -9.50 -30.02
C ASP A 522 -25.89 -9.46 -28.67
N ILE A 523 -25.52 -8.50 -27.81
CA ILE A 523 -26.11 -8.28 -26.49
C ILE A 523 -27.60 -7.93 -26.62
N THR A 524 -27.94 -7.04 -27.56
CA THR A 524 -29.32 -6.61 -27.81
C THR A 524 -30.16 -7.76 -28.32
N ALA A 525 -29.62 -8.62 -29.18
CA ALA A 525 -30.32 -9.81 -29.69
C ALA A 525 -30.55 -10.84 -28.58
N ARG A 526 -29.58 -11.02 -27.68
CA ARG A 526 -29.64 -12.04 -26.61
C ARG A 526 -30.41 -11.56 -25.38
N TRP A 527 -30.14 -10.31 -24.95
CA TRP A 527 -30.71 -9.68 -23.76
C TRP A 527 -31.20 -8.26 -24.06
N PRO A 528 -32.36 -8.12 -24.75
CA PRO A 528 -32.83 -6.83 -25.27
C PRO A 528 -33.11 -5.77 -24.17
N ALA A 529 -33.34 -6.20 -22.93
CA ALA A 529 -33.58 -5.30 -21.80
C ALA A 529 -32.30 -4.86 -21.07
N LEU A 530 -31.13 -5.50 -21.31
CA LEU A 530 -29.94 -5.29 -20.48
C LEU A 530 -29.42 -3.85 -20.62
N ILE A 531 -29.02 -3.42 -21.80
CA ILE A 531 -28.46 -2.07 -22.01
C ILE A 531 -29.50 -1.00 -21.67
N PRO A 532 -30.74 -1.04 -22.20
CA PRO A 532 -31.76 -0.06 -21.84
C PRO A 532 -32.09 -0.02 -20.35
N GLY A 533 -32.14 -1.18 -19.67
CA GLY A 533 -32.43 -1.27 -18.25
C GLY A 533 -31.30 -0.69 -17.40
N LEU A 534 -30.04 -0.94 -17.77
CA LEU A 534 -28.86 -0.35 -17.09
C LEU A 534 -28.85 1.17 -17.22
N VAL A 535 -28.94 1.73 -18.42
CA VAL A 535 -28.83 3.19 -18.64
C VAL A 535 -30.02 3.99 -18.09
N ASN A 536 -31.18 3.35 -17.92
CA ASN A 536 -32.35 3.99 -17.30
C ASN A 536 -32.40 3.83 -15.77
N HIS A 537 -31.43 3.18 -15.18
CA HIS A 537 -31.32 3.08 -13.71
C HIS A 537 -30.68 4.34 -13.16
N ASP A 538 -31.32 4.99 -12.17
CA ASP A 538 -30.88 6.27 -11.58
C ASP A 538 -29.43 6.26 -11.03
N GLY A 539 -28.91 5.09 -10.72
CA GLY A 539 -27.55 4.87 -10.20
C GLY A 539 -26.48 4.75 -11.27
N ILE A 540 -26.80 4.78 -12.56
CA ILE A 540 -25.89 4.56 -13.68
C ILE A 540 -25.87 5.80 -14.58
N SER A 541 -24.67 6.31 -14.84
CA SER A 541 -24.50 7.44 -15.77
C SER A 541 -24.52 7.00 -17.23
N PHE A 542 -23.79 5.91 -17.52
CA PHE A 542 -23.68 5.39 -18.88
C PHE A 542 -23.20 3.93 -18.89
N VAL A 543 -23.37 3.32 -20.05
CA VAL A 543 -22.77 2.03 -20.43
C VAL A 543 -21.89 2.27 -21.65
N ALA A 544 -20.63 1.76 -21.62
CA ALA A 544 -19.76 1.77 -22.78
C ALA A 544 -19.64 0.36 -23.36
N VAL A 545 -19.73 0.25 -24.69
CA VAL A 545 -19.87 -1.03 -25.40
C VAL A 545 -19.25 -0.94 -26.81
N MET A 546 -18.80 -2.08 -27.34
CA MET A 546 -18.34 -2.18 -28.71
C MET A 546 -19.54 -2.47 -29.64
N SER A 547 -19.71 -1.69 -30.70
CA SER A 547 -20.69 -1.94 -31.77
C SER A 547 -19.98 -2.46 -33.02
N THR A 548 -20.60 -3.40 -33.71
CA THR A 548 -20.10 -3.91 -34.99
C THR A 548 -20.15 -2.83 -36.08
N GLU A 549 -21.19 -1.98 -36.06
CA GLU A 549 -21.44 -0.96 -37.07
C GLU A 549 -20.66 0.33 -36.80
N HIS A 550 -20.53 0.71 -35.52
CA HIS A 550 -20.07 2.05 -35.15
C HIS A 550 -18.78 2.07 -34.31
N GLY A 551 -18.20 0.91 -33.99
CA GLY A 551 -17.05 0.82 -33.08
C GLY A 551 -17.43 1.13 -31.61
N PRO A 552 -16.53 1.68 -30.80
CA PRO A 552 -16.79 1.96 -29.40
C PRO A 552 -17.88 3.04 -29.22
N LEU A 553 -18.89 2.74 -28.42
CA LEU A 553 -20.04 3.61 -28.10
C LEU A 553 -20.16 3.84 -26.61
N VAL A 554 -20.68 4.99 -26.23
CA VAL A 554 -21.17 5.26 -24.87
C VAL A 554 -22.66 5.58 -24.97
N VAL A 555 -23.47 4.76 -24.28
CA VAL A 555 -24.91 4.85 -24.24
C VAL A 555 -25.35 5.42 -22.90
N GLY A 556 -26.06 6.51 -22.91
CA GLY A 556 -26.69 7.13 -21.75
C GLY A 556 -28.21 7.08 -21.82
N PRO A 557 -28.93 7.56 -20.80
CA PRO A 557 -30.38 7.53 -20.75
C PRO A 557 -31.07 8.34 -21.88
N ALA A 558 -30.44 9.42 -22.35
CA ALA A 558 -31.01 10.36 -23.30
C ALA A 558 -30.17 10.54 -24.58
N GLY A 559 -29.09 9.77 -24.77
CA GLY A 559 -28.26 9.89 -25.96
C GLY A 559 -27.11 8.90 -26.03
N ILE A 560 -26.42 8.96 -27.17
CA ILE A 560 -25.31 8.09 -27.53
C ILE A 560 -24.14 8.93 -28.01
N HIS A 561 -22.93 8.65 -27.51
CA HIS A 561 -21.68 9.22 -27.98
C HIS A 561 -20.87 8.14 -28.72
N ARG A 562 -20.61 8.34 -30.01
CA ARG A 562 -19.73 7.48 -30.81
C ARG A 562 -18.28 7.93 -30.63
N LEU A 563 -17.47 7.08 -30.01
CA LEU A 563 -16.11 7.47 -29.64
C LEU A 563 -15.15 7.53 -30.84
N SER A 564 -15.44 6.81 -31.93
CA SER A 564 -14.61 6.73 -33.13
C SER A 564 -14.59 8.03 -33.97
N ASP A 565 -15.69 8.77 -34.00
CA ASP A 565 -15.87 9.98 -34.79
C ASP A 565 -16.42 11.16 -33.97
N ALA A 566 -16.49 11.01 -32.66
CA ALA A 566 -17.00 12.00 -31.69
C ALA A 566 -18.43 12.48 -31.99
N LYS A 567 -19.23 11.69 -32.69
CA LYS A 567 -20.62 12.05 -33.03
C LYS A 567 -21.54 11.78 -31.87
N VAL A 568 -22.27 12.77 -31.42
CA VAL A 568 -23.29 12.69 -30.38
C VAL A 568 -24.69 12.70 -30.99
N THR A 569 -25.57 11.81 -30.52
CA THR A 569 -26.99 11.78 -30.86
C THR A 569 -27.77 11.86 -29.54
N GLY A 570 -28.65 12.85 -29.42
CA GLY A 570 -29.31 13.17 -28.15
C GLY A 570 -28.38 13.94 -27.20
N ASP A 571 -28.55 13.75 -25.91
CA ASP A 571 -27.70 14.34 -24.86
C ASP A 571 -26.38 13.57 -24.75
N ASP A 572 -25.26 14.31 -24.64
CA ASP A 572 -23.96 13.67 -24.49
C ASP A 572 -23.80 13.03 -23.10
N PRO A 573 -23.74 11.69 -23.01
CA PRO A 573 -23.56 11.02 -21.73
C PRO A 573 -22.21 11.30 -21.04
N LEU A 574 -21.22 11.81 -21.81
CA LEU A 574 -19.89 12.14 -21.30
C LEU A 574 -19.72 13.60 -20.87
N ALA A 575 -20.70 14.46 -21.13
CA ALA A 575 -20.63 15.88 -20.77
C ALA A 575 -20.24 16.15 -19.30
N PRO A 576 -20.70 15.38 -18.30
CA PRO A 576 -20.31 15.57 -16.90
C PRO A 576 -18.86 15.20 -16.57
N PHE A 577 -18.16 14.44 -17.42
CA PHE A 577 -16.86 13.83 -17.13
C PHE A 577 -15.67 14.58 -17.76
N GLY A 578 -15.93 15.66 -18.47
CA GLY A 578 -14.90 16.50 -19.09
C GLY A 578 -14.41 15.99 -20.45
N LEU A 579 -13.60 16.81 -21.11
CA LEU A 579 -13.21 16.62 -22.51
C LEU A 579 -12.36 15.36 -22.79
N LEU A 580 -11.69 14.84 -21.78
CA LEU A 580 -10.77 13.71 -21.93
C LEU A 580 -11.45 12.34 -21.76
N ALA A 581 -12.66 12.30 -21.23
CA ALA A 581 -13.40 11.08 -20.96
C ALA A 581 -13.64 10.23 -22.23
N SER A 582 -13.90 10.88 -23.36
CA SER A 582 -14.09 10.19 -24.64
C SER A 582 -12.83 9.43 -25.08
N ALA A 583 -11.65 10.06 -25.00
CA ALA A 583 -10.39 9.42 -25.35
C ALA A 583 -10.02 8.27 -24.39
N ASP A 584 -10.27 8.44 -23.09
CA ASP A 584 -10.02 7.41 -22.10
C ASP A 584 -10.91 6.18 -22.31
N LEU A 585 -12.20 6.41 -22.57
CA LEU A 585 -13.16 5.34 -22.86
C LEU A 585 -12.88 4.66 -24.20
N PHE A 586 -12.51 5.44 -25.23
CA PHE A 586 -12.10 4.86 -26.52
C PHE A 586 -10.98 3.83 -26.32
N ARG A 587 -9.93 4.22 -25.59
CA ARG A 587 -8.83 3.32 -25.27
C ARG A 587 -9.29 2.12 -24.44
N ALA A 588 -10.02 2.36 -23.33
CA ALA A 588 -10.46 1.31 -22.43
C ALA A 588 -11.37 0.28 -23.12
N VAL A 589 -12.34 0.73 -23.90
CA VAL A 589 -13.24 -0.15 -24.68
C VAL A 589 -12.50 -0.90 -25.79
N SER A 590 -11.41 -0.35 -26.30
CA SER A 590 -10.62 -0.96 -27.38
C SER A 590 -9.60 -2.00 -26.89
N MET A 591 -9.37 -2.14 -25.58
CA MET A 591 -8.46 -3.16 -25.04
C MET A 591 -8.98 -4.59 -25.34
N PRO A 592 -8.09 -5.55 -25.64
CA PRO A 592 -8.47 -6.96 -25.77
C PRO A 592 -9.14 -7.55 -24.52
N GLU A 593 -8.69 -7.10 -23.35
CA GLU A 593 -9.18 -7.55 -22.03
C GLU A 593 -10.47 -6.85 -21.60
N ALA A 594 -10.94 -5.87 -22.37
CA ALA A 594 -12.15 -5.11 -22.03
C ALA A 594 -13.38 -6.00 -21.85
N PRO A 595 -14.32 -5.65 -20.94
CA PRO A 595 -15.60 -6.32 -20.79
C PRO A 595 -16.49 -6.13 -22.04
N ASP A 596 -17.58 -6.87 -22.07
CA ASP A 596 -18.62 -6.65 -23.06
C ASP A 596 -19.32 -5.31 -22.78
N LEU A 597 -19.58 -5.00 -21.50
CA LEU A 597 -20.08 -3.71 -21.07
C LEU A 597 -19.21 -3.14 -19.93
N TYR A 598 -18.77 -1.90 -20.09
CA TYR A 598 -18.40 -1.07 -18.96
C TYR A 598 -19.64 -0.30 -18.47
N VAL A 599 -19.85 -0.30 -17.18
CA VAL A 599 -20.95 0.41 -16.52
C VAL A 599 -20.37 1.42 -15.54
N ASN A 600 -20.59 2.72 -15.76
CA ASN A 600 -20.12 3.76 -14.83
C ASN A 600 -21.27 4.23 -13.96
N SER A 601 -21.07 4.25 -12.65
CA SER A 601 -22.12 4.71 -11.73
C SER A 601 -22.40 6.21 -11.90
N ALA A 602 -23.54 6.64 -11.40
CA ALA A 602 -23.93 8.05 -11.40
C ALA A 602 -23.00 8.88 -10.50
N VAL A 603 -22.71 10.10 -10.97
CA VAL A 603 -21.92 11.10 -10.24
C VAL A 603 -22.84 12.20 -9.78
N ASP A 604 -22.81 12.52 -8.50
CA ASP A 604 -23.51 13.69 -7.96
C ASP A 604 -22.80 14.97 -8.43
N LYS A 605 -23.54 15.84 -9.11
CA LYS A 605 -22.98 17.03 -9.77
C LYS A 605 -22.49 18.10 -8.79
N ASP A 606 -23.08 18.14 -7.59
CA ASP A 606 -22.79 19.18 -6.61
C ASP A 606 -21.63 18.77 -5.69
N SER A 607 -21.60 17.51 -5.25
CA SER A 607 -20.60 16.98 -4.32
C SER A 607 -19.43 16.26 -5.02
N GLY A 608 -19.60 15.80 -6.26
CA GLY A 608 -18.65 14.92 -6.95
C GLY A 608 -18.63 13.49 -6.39
N GLU A 609 -19.58 13.14 -5.52
CA GLU A 609 -19.68 11.77 -4.97
C GLU A 609 -20.08 10.77 -6.05
N VAL A 610 -19.56 9.54 -5.92
CA VAL A 610 -19.88 8.41 -6.80
C VAL A 610 -20.40 7.24 -5.98
N ALA A 611 -21.21 6.37 -6.57
CA ALA A 611 -21.68 5.17 -5.90
C ALA A 611 -20.82 3.97 -6.30
N ALA A 612 -20.05 3.41 -5.35
CA ALA A 612 -19.24 2.23 -5.62
C ALA A 612 -20.13 0.98 -5.78
N PHE A 613 -19.86 0.16 -6.80
CA PHE A 613 -20.49 -1.14 -6.96
C PHE A 613 -20.01 -2.17 -5.94
N GLU A 614 -18.93 -1.86 -5.26
CA GLU A 614 -18.37 -2.62 -4.16
C GLU A 614 -18.80 -2.03 -2.81
N GLY A 615 -18.57 -2.77 -1.71
CA GLY A 615 -18.88 -2.33 -0.33
C GLY A 615 -17.94 -1.23 0.21
N LEU A 616 -17.58 -0.26 -0.63
CA LEU A 616 -16.59 0.78 -0.37
C LEU A 616 -17.24 2.17 -0.30
N VAL A 617 -16.78 3.00 0.64
CA VAL A 617 -17.19 4.41 0.77
C VAL A 617 -16.23 5.33 0.00
N GLY A 618 -14.94 5.10 0.08
CA GLY A 618 -13.96 5.67 -0.84
C GLY A 618 -13.70 4.69 -1.97
N SER A 619 -13.67 5.14 -3.20
CA SER A 619 -13.50 4.27 -4.36
C SER A 619 -12.79 4.96 -5.52
N HIS A 620 -12.23 4.14 -6.39
CA HIS A 620 -11.56 4.53 -7.62
C HIS A 620 -11.75 3.44 -8.68
N GLY A 621 -11.46 3.73 -9.95
CA GLY A 621 -11.53 2.79 -11.07
C GLY A 621 -12.43 3.25 -12.21
N GLY A 622 -13.44 4.11 -11.95
CA GLY A 622 -14.31 4.68 -12.99
C GLY A 622 -14.05 6.15 -13.25
N LEU A 623 -15.02 6.81 -13.90
CA LEU A 623 -15.00 8.25 -14.13
C LEU A 623 -15.80 8.98 -13.03
N GLY A 624 -15.37 10.20 -12.74
CA GLY A 624 -16.04 11.14 -11.83
C GLY A 624 -15.28 11.36 -10.51
N GLY A 625 -15.52 12.51 -9.88
CA GLY A 625 -14.88 12.92 -8.64
C GLY A 625 -13.36 13.12 -8.75
N TRP A 626 -12.62 12.71 -7.72
CA TRP A 626 -11.18 12.98 -7.63
C TRP A 626 -10.29 11.76 -7.94
N GLN A 627 -10.83 10.67 -8.39
CA GLN A 627 -10.07 9.44 -8.64
C GLN A 627 -9.02 9.58 -9.77
N ALA A 628 -9.26 10.44 -10.74
CA ALA A 628 -8.30 10.76 -11.79
C ALA A 628 -7.44 12.02 -11.48
N ARG A 629 -7.26 12.36 -10.20
CA ARG A 629 -6.48 13.51 -9.75
C ARG A 629 -5.31 13.08 -8.89
N GLY A 630 -4.26 12.56 -9.54
CA GLY A 630 -3.02 12.12 -8.90
C GLY A 630 -2.11 13.31 -8.56
N LEU A 631 -1.15 13.10 -7.68
CA LEU A 631 -0.16 14.09 -7.28
C LEU A 631 1.28 13.66 -7.61
N LEU A 632 2.12 14.66 -7.87
CA LEU A 632 3.57 14.53 -7.95
C LEU A 632 4.19 15.70 -7.16
N LEU A 633 4.94 15.39 -6.11
CA LEU A 633 5.78 16.34 -5.39
C LEU A 633 7.22 16.18 -5.88
N ALA A 634 7.59 17.08 -6.78
CA ALA A 634 8.85 17.04 -7.51
C ALA A 634 9.95 17.81 -6.75
N PRO A 635 11.14 17.22 -6.56
CA PRO A 635 12.30 17.94 -6.05
C PRO A 635 12.73 19.05 -7.03
N PRO A 636 13.52 20.05 -6.55
CA PRO A 636 13.82 21.24 -7.35
C PRO A 636 14.60 20.95 -8.65
N ASP A 637 15.35 19.87 -8.67
CA ASP A 637 16.19 19.43 -9.79
C ASP A 637 15.48 18.47 -10.77
N LEU A 638 14.23 18.04 -10.47
CA LEU A 638 13.43 17.29 -11.43
C LEU A 638 12.82 18.23 -12.46
N SER A 639 13.16 18.03 -13.74
CA SER A 639 12.58 18.77 -14.84
C SER A 639 11.16 18.27 -15.12
N LEU A 640 10.18 19.17 -15.07
CA LEU A 640 8.80 18.88 -15.42
C LEU A 640 8.51 19.33 -16.84
N PRO A 641 7.63 18.63 -17.59
CA PRO A 641 7.20 19.08 -18.91
C PRO A 641 6.36 20.36 -18.82
N ASP A 642 6.35 21.15 -19.89
CA ASP A 642 5.55 22.38 -19.99
C ASP A 642 4.05 22.13 -20.15
N HIS A 643 3.65 20.88 -20.39
CA HIS A 643 2.27 20.45 -20.57
C HIS A 643 1.84 19.52 -19.44
N PRO A 644 0.52 19.39 -19.17
CA PRO A 644 0.02 18.51 -18.13
C PRO A 644 0.47 17.05 -18.32
N ILE A 645 0.90 16.41 -17.23
CA ILE A 645 1.22 14.98 -17.23
C ILE A 645 -0.09 14.20 -17.25
N ARG A 646 -0.35 13.44 -18.32
CA ARG A 646 -1.53 12.62 -18.50
C ARG A 646 -1.16 11.20 -18.90
N GLY A 647 -1.63 10.23 -18.14
CA GLY A 647 -1.26 8.82 -18.28
C GLY A 647 -0.08 8.45 -17.41
N ALA A 648 -0.12 7.23 -16.91
CA ALA A 648 0.94 6.68 -16.07
C ALA A 648 2.22 6.39 -16.88
N ASP A 649 2.08 6.11 -18.17
CA ASP A 649 3.17 6.00 -19.16
C ASP A 649 3.90 7.33 -19.37
N HIS A 650 3.16 8.43 -19.45
CA HIS A 650 3.78 9.75 -19.54
C HIS A 650 4.53 10.10 -18.22
N LEU A 651 3.94 9.79 -17.06
CA LEU A 651 4.64 9.93 -15.78
C LEU A 651 5.90 9.05 -15.75
N HIS A 652 5.84 7.81 -16.25
CA HIS A 652 7.01 6.93 -16.41
C HIS A 652 8.13 7.64 -17.18
N HIS A 653 7.83 8.24 -18.34
CA HIS A 653 8.84 8.93 -19.14
C HIS A 653 9.47 10.12 -18.39
N VAL A 654 8.69 10.87 -17.61
CA VAL A 654 9.21 11.95 -16.75
C VAL A 654 10.20 11.41 -15.72
N LEU A 655 9.84 10.29 -15.05
CA LEU A 655 10.69 9.68 -14.03
C LEU A 655 11.95 9.03 -14.64
N VAL A 656 11.83 8.40 -15.81
CA VAL A 656 12.97 7.84 -16.56
C VAL A 656 13.93 8.96 -16.98
N ALA A 657 13.42 10.04 -17.54
CA ALA A 657 14.24 11.20 -17.93
C ALA A 657 14.99 11.79 -16.73
N TYR A 658 14.38 11.78 -15.54
CA TYR A 658 15.05 12.19 -14.31
C TYR A 658 16.19 11.25 -13.91
N LEU A 659 15.99 9.93 -14.04
CA LEU A 659 17.05 8.95 -13.80
C LEU A 659 18.21 9.07 -14.82
N GLU A 660 17.91 9.39 -16.07
CA GLU A 660 18.90 9.70 -17.10
C GLU A 660 19.68 10.98 -16.76
N GLN A 661 18.98 12.04 -16.34
CA GLN A 661 19.59 13.30 -15.89
C GLN A 661 20.59 13.07 -14.73
N LEU A 662 20.28 12.17 -13.81
CA LEU A 662 21.13 11.82 -12.67
C LEU A 662 22.22 10.79 -13.02
N GLY A 663 22.28 10.29 -14.26
CA GLY A 663 23.25 9.28 -14.68
C GLY A 663 22.99 7.86 -14.14
N HIS A 664 21.76 7.57 -13.70
CA HIS A 664 21.37 6.22 -13.24
C HIS A 664 20.94 5.30 -14.38
N ARG A 665 20.68 5.86 -15.55
CA ARG A 665 20.26 5.15 -16.76
C ARG A 665 20.95 5.72 -17.97
N SER A 666 21.34 4.86 -18.91
CA SER A 666 21.86 5.32 -20.20
C SER A 666 20.72 5.87 -21.05
N GLY A 667 20.84 7.10 -21.51
CA GLY A 667 19.81 7.75 -22.32
C GLY A 667 19.48 6.94 -23.58
N ILE A 668 18.21 6.78 -23.87
CA ILE A 668 17.76 6.29 -25.18
C ILE A 668 18.08 7.40 -26.18
N SER A 669 18.93 7.12 -27.17
CA SER A 669 19.15 8.05 -28.28
C SER A 669 17.81 8.55 -28.83
N ARG A 670 17.58 9.86 -28.81
CA ARG A 670 16.31 10.57 -29.16
C ARG A 670 15.89 10.44 -30.64
N ASN A 671 16.21 9.34 -31.31
CA ASN A 671 15.88 9.14 -32.73
C ASN A 671 14.53 8.44 -32.99
N ALA A 672 13.66 8.33 -31.98
CA ALA A 672 12.32 7.72 -32.13
C ALA A 672 11.15 8.65 -31.79
N ALA A 673 11.34 9.98 -31.77
CA ALA A 673 10.29 10.95 -31.43
C ALA A 673 9.80 11.76 -32.65
N GLU A 674 9.98 11.26 -33.87
CA GLU A 674 9.36 11.78 -35.08
C GLU A 674 8.82 10.62 -35.93
N VAL A 675 7.70 10.02 -35.52
CA VAL A 675 6.73 9.39 -36.44
C VAL A 675 5.32 9.57 -35.88
#